data_88cfdbef3664d04c5c43b5d5d3289f49
#
_entry.id   88cfdbef3664d04c5c43b5d5d3289f49
#
_cell.length_a   1.000
_cell.length_b   1.000
_cell.length_c   1.000
_cell.angle_alpha   90.00
_cell.angle_beta   90.00
_cell.angle_gamma   90.00
#
_symmetry.space_group_name_H-M   'P 1'
#
loop_
_entity.id
_entity.type
_entity.pdbx_description
1 polymer ?
#
loop_
_entity_poly.entity_id
_entity_poly.type
_entity_poly.pdbx_seq_one_letter_code
_entity_poly.pdbx_strand_id
1 'polypeptide(L)'
;MSAVTRLLCVACTLLGVFASARADERILEFHSEISVATDASMLVDETIRVRAEGDRIRHGIYRDFPTDYRDRFGNRVHVDFMPLALTRDGVNEPFHSEAQVNGVRVYFGDKNTALAPGEYTYVLGYRTTRQLGFFDDHDELYWNVTGNGWDFAIDTASAAVTLPDAIDTDAIHVEAYTGVQGAKGTDYRAAVDAPSHAVVRALRRLGPSEGLTVVVAFPKGIVTAPTGADSARWFLRDNAGVLIGGVGLLLVWLYYLWQWLRVGRDPKAGVIMPQYEAPEGFSPGALRHIERMKYDDRCFAADVVDLAVRGALTIRQDDSTFTLRRAAKARELPPPAEAALLTNVLGSRNELVLKQSEHSTIGAALSKHKAQLKKENAGRYFHTNSTLLIPGVLLCVVALLLGLFARGGGPATAGAGFMVVWLSGWTFGVVALVGSAIKAWRQPAGVGAYAAALFLTFFATPFVLGELFGIGAFVWMTGAGFALVVAALIATNVAFFQWLKAPTVEGRKVLDQIAGLRLYLGVAERDDLARQTAPPMTADEFQKFLPYALALGVEKTWADRFAAAVGPAAAAAAAGAMAWYHGNAGGLSNLGSFSSDLGSSLSGAISSSSTAPGSSSGSSGGGSSGGGGGGGGGGGW
;
A
#
# COMPACT_ATOMS: atom_id res chain seq x y z
N MET A 1 -68.56 -30.04 -9.30
CA MET A 1 -67.12 -30.31 -9.59
C MET A 1 -67.09 -31.43 -10.62
N SER A 2 -66.63 -31.10 -11.82
CA SER A 2 -66.59 -32.01 -12.93
C SER A 2 -65.54 -33.13 -12.72
N ALA A 3 -65.72 -34.29 -13.32
CA ALA A 3 -64.81 -35.43 -13.27
C ALA A 3 -63.36 -35.04 -13.63
N VAL A 4 -63.18 -34.05 -14.50
CA VAL A 4 -61.88 -33.48 -14.92
C VAL A 4 -61.16 -32.82 -13.76
N THR A 5 -61.86 -32.11 -12.85
CA THR A 5 -61.24 -31.46 -11.67
C THR A 5 -60.77 -32.49 -10.66
N ARG A 6 -61.47 -33.61 -10.52
CA ARG A 6 -61.03 -34.72 -9.64
C ARG A 6 -59.82 -35.46 -10.19
N LEU A 7 -59.78 -35.65 -11.53
CA LEU A 7 -58.63 -36.28 -12.18
C LEU A 7 -57.37 -35.39 -12.10
N LEU A 8 -57.51 -34.07 -12.27
CA LEU A 8 -56.39 -33.12 -12.10
C LEU A 8 -55.86 -33.07 -10.67
N CYS A 9 -56.72 -33.11 -9.66
CA CYS A 9 -56.30 -33.15 -8.26
C CYS A 9 -55.59 -34.47 -7.92
N VAL A 10 -56.03 -35.61 -8.44
CA VAL A 10 -55.33 -36.90 -8.24
C VAL A 10 -54.02 -36.97 -9.02
N ALA A 11 -53.93 -36.36 -10.19
CA ALA A 11 -52.69 -36.26 -10.95
C ALA A 11 -51.66 -35.33 -10.25
N CYS A 12 -52.11 -34.19 -9.68
CA CYS A 12 -51.23 -33.32 -8.90
C CYS A 12 -50.76 -33.93 -7.56
N THR A 13 -51.60 -34.75 -6.90
CA THR A 13 -51.18 -35.49 -5.70
C THR A 13 -50.26 -36.66 -6.02
N LEU A 14 -50.39 -37.31 -7.16
CA LEU A 14 -49.43 -38.33 -7.63
C LEU A 14 -48.10 -37.77 -8.14
N LEU A 15 -48.08 -36.55 -8.71
CA LEU A 15 -46.87 -35.86 -9.09
C LEU A 15 -46.10 -35.25 -7.86
N GLY A 16 -46.80 -34.99 -6.74
CA GLY A 16 -46.21 -34.50 -5.51
C GLY A 16 -45.48 -35.56 -4.65
N VAL A 17 -45.66 -36.86 -4.96
CA VAL A 17 -45.09 -37.96 -4.15
C VAL A 17 -43.73 -38.43 -4.71
N PHE A 18 -43.27 -37.97 -5.87
CA PHE A 18 -41.90 -38.18 -6.37
C PHE A 18 -40.96 -37.00 -6.11
N ALA A 19 -41.16 -36.21 -5.03
CA ALA A 19 -40.06 -35.51 -4.41
C ALA A 19 -39.17 -36.62 -3.81
N SER A 20 -38.27 -37.15 -4.62
CA SER A 20 -37.20 -38.03 -4.13
C SER A 20 -36.59 -37.31 -2.92
N ALA A 21 -36.76 -37.88 -1.73
CA ALA A 21 -35.97 -37.48 -0.57
C ALA A 21 -34.51 -37.74 -0.96
N ARG A 22 -33.87 -36.73 -1.56
CA ARG A 22 -32.43 -36.81 -1.78
C ARG A 22 -31.82 -36.91 -0.39
N ALA A 23 -31.20 -38.04 -0.15
CA ALA A 23 -30.46 -38.20 1.10
C ALA A 23 -29.32 -37.18 1.05
N ASP A 24 -29.22 -36.39 2.09
CA ASP A 24 -28.27 -35.27 2.18
C ASP A 24 -26.84 -35.82 2.28
N GLU A 25 -25.95 -35.42 1.38
CA GLU A 25 -24.53 -35.76 1.45
C GLU A 25 -23.96 -35.24 2.77
N ARG A 26 -23.35 -36.11 3.56
CA ARG A 26 -22.84 -35.79 4.88
C ARG A 26 -21.81 -36.78 5.39
N ILE A 27 -21.14 -36.40 6.46
CA ILE A 27 -20.24 -37.27 7.21
C ILE A 27 -21.08 -38.01 8.26
N LEU A 28 -21.15 -39.33 8.16
CA LEU A 28 -21.88 -40.18 9.08
C LEU A 28 -21.08 -40.37 10.37
N GLU A 29 -19.75 -40.50 10.24
CA GLU A 29 -18.84 -40.70 11.34
C GLU A 29 -17.48 -40.06 11.06
N PHE A 30 -16.96 -39.35 12.03
CA PHE A 30 -15.59 -38.84 12.05
C PHE A 30 -14.93 -39.30 13.34
N HIS A 31 -13.92 -40.13 13.22
CA HIS A 31 -13.12 -40.61 14.37
C HIS A 31 -11.65 -40.33 14.11
N SER A 32 -10.93 -39.80 15.10
CA SER A 32 -9.49 -39.57 15.04
C SER A 32 -8.77 -40.33 16.13
N GLU A 33 -7.91 -41.25 15.75
CA GLU A 33 -6.98 -41.97 16.64
C GLU A 33 -5.64 -41.21 16.63
N ILE A 34 -5.23 -40.67 17.76
CA ILE A 34 -4.07 -39.83 17.91
C ILE A 34 -3.05 -40.49 18.81
N SER A 35 -1.90 -40.86 18.27
CA SER A 35 -0.78 -41.42 19.04
C SER A 35 0.33 -40.38 19.15
N VAL A 36 0.63 -39.96 20.38
CA VAL A 36 1.73 -39.05 20.69
C VAL A 36 3.00 -39.85 20.93
N ALA A 37 4.09 -39.52 20.26
CA ALA A 37 5.38 -40.16 20.46
C ALA A 37 6.25 -39.41 21.48
N THR A 38 7.27 -40.06 22.04
CA THR A 38 8.21 -39.45 23.00
C THR A 38 8.99 -38.27 22.45
N ASP A 39 9.16 -38.16 21.11
CA ASP A 39 9.77 -37.04 20.43
C ASP A 39 8.79 -35.88 20.14
N ALA A 40 7.60 -35.90 20.74
CA ALA A 40 6.50 -34.97 20.54
C ALA A 40 5.95 -34.94 19.10
N SER A 41 6.28 -35.89 18.25
CA SER A 41 5.58 -36.11 16.98
C SER A 41 4.27 -36.87 17.24
N MET A 42 3.34 -36.73 16.29
CA MET A 42 2.05 -37.39 16.37
C MET A 42 1.81 -38.22 15.10
N LEU A 43 1.31 -39.44 15.30
CA LEU A 43 0.68 -40.25 14.27
C LEU A 43 -0.83 -40.13 14.46
N VAL A 44 -1.54 -39.84 13.40
CA VAL A 44 -2.99 -39.64 13.42
C VAL A 44 -3.62 -40.46 12.32
N ASP A 45 -4.61 -41.27 12.68
CA ASP A 45 -5.47 -42.02 11.77
C ASP A 45 -6.88 -41.43 11.84
N GLU A 46 -7.33 -40.76 10.80
CA GLU A 46 -8.68 -40.19 10.66
C GLU A 46 -9.58 -41.18 9.90
N THR A 47 -10.58 -41.74 10.57
CA THR A 47 -11.64 -42.54 9.94
C THR A 47 -12.82 -41.64 9.65
N ILE A 48 -13.16 -41.50 8.35
CA ILE A 48 -14.22 -40.60 7.87
C ILE A 48 -15.19 -41.42 7.04
N ARG A 49 -16.38 -41.70 7.58
CA ARG A 49 -17.44 -42.38 6.85
C ARG A 49 -18.43 -41.35 6.28
N VAL A 50 -18.57 -41.37 4.98
CA VAL A 50 -19.39 -40.40 4.25
C VAL A 50 -20.52 -41.07 3.48
N ARG A 51 -21.62 -40.34 3.28
CA ARG A 51 -22.66 -40.69 2.31
C ARG A 51 -22.48 -39.79 1.07
N ALA A 52 -22.20 -40.43 -0.06
CA ALA A 52 -22.08 -39.78 -1.36
C ALA A 52 -23.37 -40.00 -2.17
N GLU A 53 -23.94 -38.97 -2.75
CA GLU A 53 -25.10 -39.03 -3.65
C GLU A 53 -24.71 -38.57 -5.07
N GLY A 54 -23.40 -38.25 -5.30
CA GLY A 54 -22.88 -37.82 -6.61
C GLY A 54 -23.18 -36.36 -6.93
N ASP A 55 -23.54 -35.54 -5.95
CA ASP A 55 -23.78 -34.11 -6.12
C ASP A 55 -22.50 -33.29 -5.85
N ARG A 56 -21.99 -33.34 -4.65
CA ARG A 56 -20.75 -32.70 -4.21
C ARG A 56 -19.62 -33.72 -4.06
N ILE A 57 -19.89 -34.95 -3.60
CA ILE A 57 -18.94 -36.05 -3.49
C ILE A 57 -19.03 -36.89 -4.76
N ARG A 58 -18.25 -36.48 -5.80
CA ARG A 58 -18.28 -37.11 -7.14
C ARG A 58 -17.10 -38.06 -7.37
N HIS A 59 -15.92 -37.70 -6.88
CA HIS A 59 -14.68 -38.45 -7.02
C HIS A 59 -14.12 -38.90 -5.67
N GLY A 60 -14.53 -38.24 -4.59
CA GLY A 60 -14.11 -38.46 -3.23
C GLY A 60 -14.34 -37.22 -2.37
N ILE A 61 -13.62 -37.19 -1.26
CA ILE A 61 -13.59 -36.02 -0.38
C ILE A 61 -12.20 -35.40 -0.39
N TYR A 62 -12.08 -34.16 0.05
CA TYR A 62 -10.79 -33.55 0.36
C TYR A 62 -10.72 -33.16 1.83
N ARG A 63 -9.50 -33.11 2.36
CA ARG A 63 -9.19 -32.72 3.73
C ARG A 63 -8.14 -31.62 3.72
N ASP A 64 -8.41 -30.51 4.40
CA ASP A 64 -7.50 -29.38 4.54
C ASP A 64 -6.77 -29.44 5.88
N PHE A 65 -5.45 -29.28 5.82
CA PHE A 65 -4.57 -29.23 6.99
C PHE A 65 -3.84 -27.88 7.03
N PRO A 66 -4.16 -27.00 7.99
CA PRO A 66 -3.36 -25.80 8.24
C PRO A 66 -1.97 -26.21 8.74
N THR A 67 -0.93 -25.69 8.09
CA THR A 67 0.46 -25.94 8.50
C THR A 67 1.19 -24.69 8.94
N ASP A 68 0.58 -23.50 8.73
CA ASP A 68 1.16 -22.23 9.13
C ASP A 68 0.32 -21.57 10.21
N TYR A 69 0.92 -21.38 11.36
CA TYR A 69 0.35 -20.71 12.52
C TYR A 69 1.12 -19.43 12.83
N ARG A 70 0.60 -18.61 13.73
CA ARG A 70 1.29 -17.43 14.26
C ARG A 70 1.41 -17.55 15.77
N ASP A 71 2.61 -17.23 16.27
CA ASP A 71 2.81 -17.09 17.70
C ASP A 71 2.18 -15.78 18.23
N ARG A 72 2.23 -15.56 19.54
CA ARG A 72 1.72 -14.36 20.20
C ARG A 72 2.38 -13.05 19.73
N PHE A 73 3.54 -13.14 19.09
CA PHE A 73 4.26 -12.00 18.51
C PHE A 73 4.01 -11.82 17.02
N GLY A 74 3.20 -12.71 16.40
CA GLY A 74 2.90 -12.70 14.98
C GLY A 74 3.97 -13.35 14.10
N ASN A 75 4.99 -14.01 14.68
CA ASN A 75 5.97 -14.77 13.92
C ASN A 75 5.32 -16.01 13.33
N ARG A 76 5.81 -16.44 12.18
CA ARG A 76 5.36 -17.70 11.55
C ARG A 76 5.89 -18.90 12.33
N VAL A 77 5.00 -19.84 12.57
CA VAL A 77 5.29 -21.17 13.10
C VAL A 77 4.79 -22.17 12.07
N HIS A 78 5.70 -22.92 11.45
CA HIS A 78 5.36 -23.93 10.47
C HIS A 78 5.42 -25.32 11.11
N VAL A 79 4.35 -26.10 10.96
CA VAL A 79 4.27 -27.51 11.42
C VAL A 79 4.40 -28.43 10.22
N ASP A 80 5.11 -29.54 10.40
CA ASP A 80 5.26 -30.52 9.34
C ASP A 80 3.97 -31.36 9.26
N PHE A 81 3.53 -31.67 8.05
CA PHE A 81 2.42 -32.57 7.76
C PHE A 81 2.82 -33.52 6.64
N MET A 82 2.73 -34.81 6.90
CA MET A 82 3.12 -35.85 5.95
C MET A 82 2.04 -36.94 5.91
N PRO A 83 1.21 -36.98 4.83
CA PRO A 83 0.29 -38.10 4.63
C PRO A 83 1.08 -39.37 4.35
N LEU A 84 0.68 -40.46 4.98
CA LEU A 84 1.37 -41.77 4.94
C LEU A 84 0.59 -42.78 4.08
N ALA A 85 -0.70 -42.89 4.33
CA ALA A 85 -1.55 -43.89 3.67
C ALA A 85 -2.99 -43.39 3.61
N LEU A 86 -3.71 -43.79 2.58
CA LEU A 86 -5.15 -43.64 2.48
C LEU A 86 -5.77 -44.96 2.07
N THR A 87 -6.84 -45.36 2.74
CA THR A 87 -7.68 -46.49 2.32
C THR A 87 -9.12 -46.05 2.18
N ARG A 88 -9.88 -46.73 1.29
CA ARG A 88 -11.32 -46.64 1.16
C ARG A 88 -11.90 -48.06 1.32
N ASP A 89 -12.79 -48.23 2.28
CA ASP A 89 -13.42 -49.54 2.60
C ASP A 89 -12.38 -50.67 2.81
N GLY A 90 -11.23 -50.30 3.42
CA GLY A 90 -10.12 -51.21 3.70
C GLY A 90 -9.18 -51.49 2.53
N VAL A 91 -9.39 -50.91 1.37
CA VAL A 91 -8.54 -51.06 0.18
C VAL A 91 -7.73 -49.77 -0.03
N ASN A 92 -6.47 -49.89 -0.45
CA ASN A 92 -5.65 -48.70 -0.76
C ASN A 92 -6.31 -47.80 -1.81
N GLU A 93 -6.44 -46.53 -1.48
CA GLU A 93 -7.03 -45.51 -2.33
C GLU A 93 -5.96 -44.52 -2.79
N PRO A 94 -5.91 -44.14 -4.07
CA PRO A 94 -5.01 -43.10 -4.52
C PRO A 94 -5.37 -41.75 -3.88
N PHE A 95 -4.36 -40.93 -3.61
CA PHE A 95 -4.52 -39.56 -3.14
C PHE A 95 -3.44 -38.65 -3.70
N HIS A 96 -3.72 -37.36 -3.75
CA HIS A 96 -2.70 -36.35 -4.05
C HIS A 96 -2.87 -35.14 -3.14
N SER A 97 -1.78 -34.41 -2.96
CA SER A 97 -1.76 -33.22 -2.11
C SER A 97 -1.46 -31.97 -2.90
N GLU A 98 -2.19 -30.90 -2.60
CA GLU A 98 -1.98 -29.57 -3.17
C GLU A 98 -1.65 -28.57 -2.06
N ALA A 99 -0.64 -27.73 -2.31
CA ALA A 99 -0.33 -26.62 -1.41
C ALA A 99 -1.44 -25.57 -1.44
N GLN A 100 -1.92 -25.16 -0.28
CA GLN A 100 -2.87 -24.07 -0.09
C GLN A 100 -2.16 -22.83 0.46
N VAL A 101 -2.88 -21.69 0.53
CA VAL A 101 -2.36 -20.45 1.10
C VAL A 101 -1.91 -20.65 2.56
N ASN A 102 -2.63 -21.49 3.32
CA ASN A 102 -2.33 -21.79 4.72
C ASN A 102 -2.34 -23.31 4.99
N GLY A 103 -1.52 -24.05 4.25
CA GLY A 103 -1.40 -25.47 4.53
C GLY A 103 -1.42 -26.35 3.30
N VAL A 104 -1.99 -27.55 3.48
CA VAL A 104 -2.05 -28.61 2.48
C VAL A 104 -3.48 -29.13 2.37
N ARG A 105 -3.97 -29.30 1.16
CA ARG A 105 -5.19 -30.03 0.83
C ARG A 105 -4.83 -31.41 0.34
N VAL A 106 -5.41 -32.44 0.92
CA VAL A 106 -5.30 -33.83 0.48
C VAL A 106 -6.61 -34.22 -0.18
N TYR A 107 -6.57 -34.61 -1.46
CA TYR A 107 -7.70 -35.13 -2.21
C TYR A 107 -7.69 -36.65 -2.15
N PHE A 108 -8.81 -37.26 -1.79
CA PHE A 108 -9.01 -38.71 -1.67
C PHE A 108 -9.68 -39.21 -2.94
N GLY A 109 -9.06 -40.17 -3.61
CA GLY A 109 -9.53 -40.72 -4.88
C GLY A 109 -8.80 -40.19 -6.11
N ASP A 110 -9.29 -40.57 -7.30
CA ASP A 110 -8.75 -40.19 -8.59
C ASP A 110 -9.79 -39.39 -9.40
N LYS A 111 -9.36 -38.28 -10.01
CA LYS A 111 -10.22 -37.38 -10.80
C LYS A 111 -10.91 -38.04 -11.99
N ASN A 112 -10.40 -39.17 -12.46
CA ASN A 112 -10.96 -39.90 -13.58
C ASN A 112 -11.93 -41.00 -13.14
N THR A 113 -12.10 -41.24 -11.83
CA THR A 113 -12.96 -42.27 -11.26
C THR A 113 -14.12 -41.62 -10.52
N ALA A 114 -15.33 -41.75 -11.06
CA ALA A 114 -16.52 -41.30 -10.38
C ALA A 114 -16.99 -42.32 -9.33
N LEU A 115 -17.41 -41.83 -8.15
CA LEU A 115 -18.04 -42.65 -7.13
C LEU A 115 -19.51 -42.86 -7.45
N ALA A 116 -19.99 -44.11 -7.31
CA ALA A 116 -21.41 -44.37 -7.30
C ALA A 116 -22.06 -43.82 -6.00
N PRO A 117 -23.36 -43.46 -6.02
CA PRO A 117 -24.05 -43.16 -4.75
C PRO A 117 -23.94 -44.30 -3.75
N GLY A 118 -23.58 -43.99 -2.51
CA GLY A 118 -23.32 -45.01 -1.48
C GLY A 118 -22.64 -44.45 -0.25
N GLU A 119 -22.35 -45.37 0.69
CA GLU A 119 -21.56 -45.04 1.88
C GLU A 119 -20.13 -45.56 1.70
N TYR A 120 -19.15 -44.73 2.05
CA TYR A 120 -17.72 -45.02 1.91
C TYR A 120 -16.99 -44.65 3.18
N THR A 121 -16.06 -45.51 3.61
CA THR A 121 -15.22 -45.28 4.78
C THR A 121 -13.78 -45.05 4.35
N TYR A 122 -13.32 -43.82 4.53
CA TYR A 122 -11.92 -43.45 4.30
C TYR A 122 -11.13 -43.51 5.59
N VAL A 123 -9.89 -44.00 5.53
CA VAL A 123 -8.93 -43.91 6.65
C VAL A 123 -7.67 -43.26 6.12
N LEU A 124 -7.38 -42.05 6.63
CA LEU A 124 -6.18 -41.31 6.31
C LEU A 124 -5.21 -41.34 7.46
N GLY A 125 -4.05 -41.99 7.29
CA GLY A 125 -2.93 -41.95 8.19
C GLY A 125 -1.93 -40.85 7.85
N TYR A 126 -1.53 -40.04 8.81
CA TYR A 126 -0.51 -39.03 8.63
C TYR A 126 0.34 -38.80 9.89
N ARG A 127 1.54 -38.20 9.67
CA ARG A 127 2.41 -37.73 10.74
C ARG A 127 2.46 -36.22 10.75
N THR A 128 2.43 -35.64 11.97
CA THR A 128 2.61 -34.20 12.18
C THR A 128 3.55 -33.95 13.36
N THR A 129 4.13 -32.76 13.43
CA THR A 129 5.08 -32.36 14.48
C THR A 129 4.73 -31.00 15.03
N ARG A 130 5.27 -30.64 16.20
CA ARG A 130 5.15 -29.30 16.79
C ARG A 130 3.70 -28.89 17.11
N GLN A 131 2.87 -29.85 17.52
CA GLN A 131 1.46 -29.60 17.86
C GLN A 131 1.22 -29.51 19.36
N LEU A 132 2.22 -29.89 20.19
CA LEU A 132 2.14 -29.83 21.64
C LEU A 132 2.54 -28.46 22.19
N GLY A 133 1.81 -27.99 23.18
CA GLY A 133 2.16 -26.86 24.05
C GLY A 133 3.01 -27.34 25.24
N PHE A 134 4.08 -26.60 25.56
CA PHE A 134 4.96 -26.87 26.67
C PHE A 134 4.85 -25.73 27.69
N PHE A 135 4.07 -25.91 28.73
CA PHE A 135 3.88 -24.96 29.83
C PHE A 135 4.86 -25.19 30.97
N ASP A 136 4.86 -24.37 32.00
CA ASP A 136 5.81 -24.49 33.10
C ASP A 136 5.49 -25.73 34.00
N ASP A 137 4.21 -26.06 34.17
CA ASP A 137 3.69 -27.07 35.09
C ASP A 137 3.17 -28.33 34.39
N HIS A 138 2.81 -28.25 33.10
CA HIS A 138 2.29 -29.37 32.31
C HIS A 138 2.68 -29.26 30.85
N ASP A 139 2.42 -30.33 30.09
CA ASP A 139 2.44 -30.37 28.64
C ASP A 139 1.00 -30.61 28.15
N GLU A 140 0.65 -30.05 26.99
CA GLU A 140 -0.74 -30.04 26.52
C GLU A 140 -0.83 -30.31 25.01
N LEU A 141 -1.76 -31.18 24.65
CA LEU A 141 -2.23 -31.29 23.27
C LEU A 141 -3.52 -30.49 23.13
N TYR A 142 -3.50 -29.40 22.33
CA TYR A 142 -4.69 -28.67 21.91
C TYR A 142 -4.94 -28.95 20.43
N TRP A 143 -5.94 -29.81 20.15
CA TRP A 143 -6.12 -30.37 18.80
C TRP A 143 -7.53 -30.21 18.27
N ASN A 144 -7.66 -29.60 17.09
CA ASN A 144 -8.93 -29.49 16.38
C ASN A 144 -9.17 -30.77 15.58
N VAL A 145 -9.89 -31.71 16.16
CA VAL A 145 -10.10 -33.09 15.66
C VAL A 145 -10.71 -33.08 14.26
N THR A 146 -11.90 -32.49 14.13
CA THR A 146 -12.61 -32.49 12.85
C THR A 146 -12.22 -31.31 11.95
N GLY A 147 -11.79 -30.21 12.54
CA GLY A 147 -11.74 -28.91 11.86
C GLY A 147 -13.11 -28.24 11.77
N ASN A 148 -13.12 -26.92 11.59
CA ASN A 148 -14.33 -26.10 11.49
C ASN A 148 -14.68 -25.70 10.06
N GLY A 149 -14.00 -26.24 9.04
CA GLY A 149 -14.19 -25.86 7.63
C GLY A 149 -14.90 -26.92 6.80
N TRP A 150 -15.62 -27.86 7.41
CA TRP A 150 -16.39 -28.83 6.65
C TRP A 150 -17.64 -28.23 6.05
N ASP A 151 -17.84 -28.48 4.75
CA ASP A 151 -19.06 -28.14 4.05
C ASP A 151 -20.25 -29.04 4.41
N PHE A 152 -19.97 -30.17 5.05
CA PHE A 152 -20.92 -31.20 5.42
C PHE A 152 -21.18 -31.21 6.93
N ALA A 153 -22.38 -31.59 7.31
CA ALA A 153 -22.67 -31.90 8.70
C ALA A 153 -22.03 -33.24 9.08
N ILE A 154 -21.66 -33.39 10.35
CA ILE A 154 -21.05 -34.60 10.91
C ILE A 154 -22.03 -35.18 11.92
N ASP A 155 -22.56 -36.40 11.65
CA ASP A 155 -23.57 -37.02 12.50
C ASP A 155 -22.95 -37.46 13.85
N THR A 156 -21.74 -38.07 13.83
CA THR A 156 -20.99 -38.44 15.02
C THR A 156 -19.52 -38.04 14.88
N ALA A 157 -18.98 -37.40 15.91
CA ALA A 157 -17.57 -37.02 16.00
C ALA A 157 -16.94 -37.53 17.29
N SER A 158 -15.75 -38.12 17.20
CA SER A 158 -15.00 -38.64 18.36
C SER A 158 -13.50 -38.61 18.13
N ALA A 159 -12.74 -38.64 19.20
CA ALA A 159 -11.28 -38.81 19.18
C ALA A 159 -10.82 -39.68 20.32
N ALA A 160 -9.73 -40.41 20.10
CA ALA A 160 -8.95 -41.07 21.10
C ALA A 160 -7.51 -40.55 21.07
N VAL A 161 -6.91 -40.29 22.21
CA VAL A 161 -5.55 -39.79 22.36
C VAL A 161 -4.77 -40.78 23.24
N THR A 162 -3.70 -41.33 22.69
CA THR A 162 -2.78 -42.24 23.38
C THR A 162 -1.44 -41.51 23.60
N LEU A 163 -1.01 -41.45 24.85
CA LEU A 163 0.27 -40.89 25.29
C LEU A 163 1.36 -41.97 25.34
N PRO A 164 2.67 -41.63 25.18
CA PRO A 164 3.72 -42.61 24.94
C PRO A 164 4.04 -43.51 26.17
N ASP A 165 3.87 -43.01 27.39
CA ASP A 165 4.19 -43.72 28.60
C ASP A 165 2.93 -43.98 29.44
N ALA A 166 2.99 -44.97 30.33
CA ALA A 166 1.89 -45.28 31.24
C ALA A 166 1.76 -44.18 32.31
N ILE A 167 0.70 -43.38 32.19
CA ILE A 167 0.36 -42.26 33.10
C ILE A 167 -0.91 -42.64 33.84
N ASP A 168 -0.94 -42.41 35.14
CA ASP A 168 -2.15 -42.62 35.94
C ASP A 168 -3.31 -41.77 35.42
N THR A 169 -4.51 -42.33 35.41
CA THR A 169 -5.72 -41.68 34.89
C THR A 169 -6.00 -40.34 35.56
N ASP A 170 -5.72 -40.19 36.85
CA ASP A 170 -5.96 -38.99 37.65
C ASP A 170 -4.96 -37.85 37.31
N ALA A 171 -3.85 -38.17 36.65
CA ALA A 171 -2.84 -37.21 36.26
C ALA A 171 -3.11 -36.59 34.86
N ILE A 172 -4.10 -37.10 34.13
CA ILE A 172 -4.47 -36.60 32.80
C ILE A 172 -5.76 -35.79 32.94
N HIS A 173 -5.71 -34.55 32.46
CA HIS A 173 -6.89 -33.67 32.39
C HIS A 173 -7.37 -33.56 30.95
N VAL A 174 -8.68 -33.82 30.73
CA VAL A 174 -9.27 -33.81 29.39
C VAL A 174 -10.45 -32.86 29.33
N GLU A 175 -10.39 -31.94 28.40
CA GLU A 175 -11.49 -31.04 28.05
C GLU A 175 -11.78 -31.11 26.55
N ALA A 176 -12.94 -30.64 26.14
CA ALA A 176 -13.25 -30.49 24.72
C ALA A 176 -14.18 -29.29 24.48
N TYR A 177 -14.25 -28.89 23.23
CA TYR A 177 -15.12 -27.80 22.78
C TYR A 177 -15.82 -28.22 21.49
N THR A 178 -17.12 -27.84 21.36
CA THR A 178 -17.91 -28.08 20.15
C THR A 178 -18.49 -26.78 19.61
N GLY A 179 -18.68 -26.71 18.28
CA GLY A 179 -19.32 -25.59 17.60
C GLY A 179 -18.48 -24.93 16.50
N VAL A 180 -18.92 -23.76 16.08
CA VAL A 180 -18.20 -22.95 15.08
C VAL A 180 -16.90 -22.40 15.66
N GLN A 181 -16.00 -21.96 14.83
CA GLN A 181 -14.71 -21.41 15.27
C GLN A 181 -14.88 -20.33 16.36
N GLY A 182 -14.18 -20.52 17.49
CA GLY A 182 -14.25 -19.64 18.66
C GLY A 182 -15.40 -19.92 19.63
N ALA A 183 -16.29 -20.87 19.32
CA ALA A 183 -17.33 -21.32 20.25
C ALA A 183 -16.73 -22.18 21.39
N LYS A 184 -17.34 -22.12 22.57
CA LYS A 184 -17.00 -22.91 23.75
C LYS A 184 -18.17 -23.82 24.15
N GLY A 185 -18.74 -24.53 23.15
CA GLY A 185 -19.82 -25.47 23.40
C GLY A 185 -19.35 -26.67 24.24
N THR A 186 -20.20 -27.11 25.17
CA THR A 186 -19.92 -28.21 26.10
C THR A 186 -20.70 -29.48 25.75
N ASP A 187 -21.17 -29.61 24.52
CA ASP A 187 -21.92 -30.79 24.06
C ASP A 187 -20.98 -31.96 23.75
N TYR A 188 -20.25 -32.40 24.74
CA TYR A 188 -19.32 -33.53 24.64
C TYR A 188 -19.29 -34.39 25.90
N ARG A 189 -18.75 -35.57 25.75
CA ARG A 189 -18.34 -36.43 26.84
C ARG A 189 -16.86 -36.73 26.68
N ALA A 190 -16.09 -36.50 27.74
CA ALA A 190 -14.67 -36.84 27.81
C ALA A 190 -14.42 -37.79 28.99
N ALA A 191 -13.48 -38.72 28.84
CA ALA A 191 -13.05 -39.63 29.88
C ALA A 191 -11.61 -40.07 29.63
N VAL A 192 -10.90 -40.34 30.70
CA VAL A 192 -9.65 -41.13 30.65
C VAL A 192 -10.07 -42.57 31.03
N ASP A 193 -10.13 -43.44 30.03
CA ASP A 193 -10.71 -44.80 30.17
C ASP A 193 -9.65 -45.88 30.43
N ALA A 194 -8.39 -45.56 30.20
CA ALA A 194 -7.24 -46.40 30.54
C ALA A 194 -6.00 -45.53 30.84
N PRO A 195 -4.96 -46.08 31.50
CA PRO A 195 -3.68 -45.38 31.64
C PRO A 195 -3.20 -44.83 30.29
N SER A 196 -2.84 -43.54 30.25
CA SER A 196 -2.36 -42.84 29.05
C SER A 196 -3.36 -42.74 27.88
N HIS A 197 -4.62 -43.09 28.08
CA HIS A 197 -5.62 -43.11 27.02
C HIS A 197 -6.83 -42.22 27.36
N ALA A 198 -7.08 -41.21 26.54
CA ALA A 198 -8.17 -40.29 26.71
C ALA A 198 -9.13 -40.36 25.52
N VAL A 199 -10.42 -40.42 25.79
CA VAL A 199 -11.48 -40.46 24.76
C VAL A 199 -12.42 -39.29 24.87
N VAL A 200 -12.81 -38.76 23.73
CA VAL A 200 -13.77 -37.66 23.63
C VAL A 200 -14.80 -37.94 22.53
N ARG A 201 -16.06 -37.62 22.81
CA ARG A 201 -17.15 -37.81 21.85
C ARG A 201 -18.12 -36.62 21.92
N ALA A 202 -18.51 -36.07 20.76
CA ALA A 202 -19.60 -35.13 20.67
C ALA A 202 -20.94 -35.79 20.99
N LEU A 203 -21.81 -35.11 21.74
CA LEU A 203 -23.14 -35.59 22.14
C LEU A 203 -24.24 -35.20 21.17
N ARG A 204 -23.95 -34.30 20.23
CA ARG A 204 -24.89 -33.91 19.20
C ARG A 204 -24.23 -33.94 17.82
N ARG A 205 -25.05 -33.95 16.79
CA ARG A 205 -24.64 -33.70 15.42
C ARG A 205 -23.97 -32.31 15.31
N LEU A 206 -22.84 -32.25 14.60
CA LEU A 206 -22.18 -31.01 14.25
C LEU A 206 -22.71 -30.51 12.88
N GLY A 207 -23.12 -29.27 12.81
CA GLY A 207 -23.54 -28.64 11.56
C GLY A 207 -22.36 -28.31 10.65
N PRO A 208 -22.62 -27.86 9.40
CA PRO A 208 -21.57 -27.33 8.54
C PRO A 208 -20.80 -26.21 9.26
N SER A 209 -19.47 -26.21 9.11
CA SER A 209 -18.58 -25.26 9.78
C SER A 209 -18.51 -25.37 11.32
N GLU A 210 -19.09 -26.41 11.93
CA GLU A 210 -18.89 -26.75 13.33
C GLU A 210 -17.83 -27.85 13.46
N GLY A 211 -17.10 -27.86 14.58
CA GLY A 211 -16.04 -28.84 14.86
C GLY A 211 -16.02 -29.34 16.28
N LEU A 212 -15.22 -30.39 16.50
CA LEU A 212 -14.83 -30.93 17.79
C LEU A 212 -13.34 -30.64 18.01
N THR A 213 -13.02 -29.99 19.13
CA THR A 213 -11.64 -29.73 19.56
C THR A 213 -11.39 -30.42 20.87
N VAL A 214 -10.25 -31.09 21.06
CA VAL A 214 -9.84 -31.76 22.28
C VAL A 214 -8.64 -31.05 22.92
N VAL A 215 -8.62 -31.00 24.23
CA VAL A 215 -7.50 -30.55 25.05
C VAL A 215 -7.13 -31.70 25.99
N VAL A 216 -5.88 -32.14 25.93
CA VAL A 216 -5.35 -33.17 26.83
C VAL A 216 -4.10 -32.61 27.47
N ALA A 217 -4.19 -32.30 28.77
CA ALA A 217 -3.06 -31.88 29.58
C ALA A 217 -2.51 -33.08 30.40
N PHE A 218 -1.18 -33.19 30.47
CA PHE A 218 -0.50 -34.29 31.12
C PHE A 218 0.81 -33.82 31.77
N PRO A 219 1.36 -34.57 32.74
CA PRO A 219 2.58 -34.20 33.46
C PRO A 219 3.80 -34.06 32.55
N LYS A 220 4.73 -33.20 32.95
CA LYS A 220 6.00 -33.01 32.26
C LYS A 220 6.89 -34.25 32.30
N GLY A 221 7.74 -34.38 31.28
CA GLY A 221 8.73 -35.44 31.17
C GLY A 221 8.26 -36.68 30.42
N ILE A 222 7.00 -36.72 30.02
CA ILE A 222 6.41 -37.79 29.21
C ILE A 222 6.85 -37.67 27.74
N VAL A 223 6.94 -36.42 27.26
CA VAL A 223 7.44 -36.09 25.93
C VAL A 223 8.68 -35.21 26.05
N THR A 224 9.58 -35.34 25.08
CA THR A 224 10.80 -34.54 25.05
C THR A 224 10.47 -33.12 24.60
N ALA A 225 10.58 -32.16 25.51
CA ALA A 225 10.40 -30.73 25.15
C ALA A 225 11.51 -30.26 24.19
N PRO A 226 11.20 -29.34 23.24
CA PRO A 226 12.19 -28.80 22.34
C PRO A 226 13.27 -28.03 23.10
N THR A 227 14.53 -28.23 22.73
CA THR A 227 15.65 -27.47 23.29
C THR A 227 15.63 -26.02 22.79
N GLY A 228 16.34 -25.12 23.50
CA GLY A 228 16.53 -23.76 23.01
C GLY A 228 17.19 -23.68 21.62
N ALA A 229 18.06 -24.66 21.30
CA ALA A 229 18.67 -24.78 19.97
C ALA A 229 17.65 -25.19 18.90
N ASP A 230 16.74 -26.11 19.22
CA ASP A 230 15.66 -26.50 18.29
C ASP A 230 14.70 -25.36 18.05
N SER A 231 14.29 -24.66 19.09
CA SER A 231 13.44 -23.48 19.01
C SER A 231 14.06 -22.38 18.15
N ALA A 232 15.36 -22.11 18.32
CA ALA A 232 16.10 -21.14 17.50
C ALA A 232 16.20 -21.58 16.03
N ARG A 233 16.49 -22.87 15.76
CA ARG A 233 16.54 -23.42 14.39
C ARG A 233 15.18 -23.31 13.70
N TRP A 234 14.11 -23.66 14.39
CA TRP A 234 12.74 -23.54 13.88
C TRP A 234 12.38 -22.09 13.59
N PHE A 235 12.67 -21.18 14.53
CA PHE A 235 12.43 -19.76 14.33
C PHE A 235 13.15 -19.22 13.08
N LEU A 236 14.44 -19.55 12.91
CA LEU A 236 15.23 -19.15 11.75
C LEU A 236 14.65 -19.71 10.45
N ARG A 237 14.26 -21.00 10.42
CA ARG A 237 13.66 -21.66 9.26
C ARG A 237 12.31 -21.02 8.91
N ASP A 238 11.42 -20.90 9.88
CA ASP A 238 10.04 -20.49 9.67
C ASP A 238 9.94 -18.99 9.29
N ASN A 239 10.89 -18.18 9.80
CA ASN A 239 10.95 -16.74 9.54
C ASN A 239 12.09 -16.33 8.59
N ALA A 240 12.70 -17.26 7.87
CA ALA A 240 13.82 -16.99 6.95
C ALA A 240 13.51 -15.87 5.96
N GLY A 241 12.29 -15.80 5.44
CA GLY A 241 11.88 -14.75 4.52
C GLY A 241 11.97 -13.34 5.11
N VAL A 242 11.54 -13.16 6.37
CA VAL A 242 11.63 -11.87 7.09
C VAL A 242 13.09 -11.54 7.42
N LEU A 243 13.87 -12.52 7.84
CA LEU A 243 15.28 -12.35 8.19
C LEU A 243 16.12 -11.97 6.97
N ILE A 244 15.95 -12.67 5.86
CA ILE A 244 16.63 -12.37 4.59
C ILE A 244 16.22 -10.98 4.09
N GLY A 245 14.92 -10.65 4.14
CA GLY A 245 14.43 -9.32 3.81
C GLY A 245 15.03 -8.23 4.70
N GLY A 246 15.16 -8.49 6.01
CA GLY A 246 15.80 -7.60 6.98
C GLY A 246 17.29 -7.38 6.71
N VAL A 247 18.03 -8.46 6.41
CA VAL A 247 19.44 -8.35 5.97
C VAL A 247 19.52 -7.56 4.67
N GLY A 248 18.63 -7.82 3.71
CA GLY A 248 18.54 -7.05 2.47
C GLY A 248 18.27 -5.56 2.72
N LEU A 249 17.35 -5.23 3.62
CA LEU A 249 17.09 -3.85 4.03
C LEU A 249 18.34 -3.19 4.62
N LEU A 250 19.07 -3.88 5.48
CA LEU A 250 20.32 -3.39 6.06
C LEU A 250 21.36 -3.10 4.97
N LEU A 251 21.53 -4.02 4.02
CA LEU A 251 22.48 -3.84 2.90
C LEU A 251 22.11 -2.67 2.00
N VAL A 252 20.81 -2.50 1.68
CA VAL A 252 20.30 -1.35 0.94
C VAL A 252 20.57 -0.05 1.72
N TRP A 253 20.32 -0.06 3.01
CA TRP A 253 20.55 1.11 3.87
C TRP A 253 22.04 1.47 3.94
N LEU A 254 22.93 0.48 4.11
CA LEU A 254 24.39 0.68 4.11
C LEU A 254 24.89 1.19 2.76
N TYR A 255 24.37 0.64 1.65
CA TYR A 255 24.69 1.12 0.30
C TYR A 255 24.32 2.60 0.14
N TYR A 256 23.09 2.97 0.48
CA TYR A 256 22.64 4.35 0.36
C TYR A 256 23.35 5.29 1.33
N LEU A 257 23.62 4.86 2.55
CA LEU A 257 24.37 5.64 3.51
C LEU A 257 25.79 5.92 3.00
N TRP A 258 26.46 4.89 2.45
CA TRP A 258 27.78 5.05 1.83
C TRP A 258 27.74 6.05 0.66
N GLN A 259 26.75 5.95 -0.22
CA GLN A 259 26.58 6.90 -1.31
C GLN A 259 26.29 8.31 -0.79
N TRP A 260 25.45 8.45 0.23
CA TRP A 260 25.14 9.75 0.84
C TRP A 260 26.39 10.38 1.47
N LEU A 261 27.18 9.63 2.19
CA LEU A 261 28.44 10.10 2.77
C LEU A 261 29.43 10.58 1.70
N ARG A 262 29.38 9.96 0.49
CA ARG A 262 30.29 10.26 -0.62
C ARG A 262 29.85 11.45 -1.47
N VAL A 263 28.58 11.55 -1.80
CA VAL A 263 28.05 12.51 -2.79
C VAL A 263 26.82 13.28 -2.35
N GLY A 264 26.16 12.89 -1.27
CA GLY A 264 24.90 13.49 -0.81
C GLY A 264 25.07 14.53 0.28
N ARG A 265 26.29 14.78 0.76
CA ARG A 265 26.54 15.77 1.81
C ARG A 265 26.64 17.17 1.23
N ASP A 266 25.90 18.09 1.80
CA ASP A 266 25.98 19.50 1.43
C ASP A 266 27.33 20.09 1.81
N PRO A 267 27.95 20.93 0.97
CA PRO A 267 29.07 21.74 1.35
C PRO A 267 28.68 22.68 2.51
N LYS A 268 29.66 23.05 3.34
CA LYS A 268 29.42 23.95 4.46
C LYS A 268 28.78 25.26 3.99
N ALA A 269 27.73 25.70 4.67
CA ALA A 269 27.10 26.99 4.42
C ALA A 269 28.06 28.14 4.77
N GLY A 270 28.05 29.20 3.96
CA GLY A 270 28.72 30.45 4.22
C GLY A 270 27.91 31.32 5.22
N VAL A 271 28.39 32.53 5.44
CA VAL A 271 27.66 33.55 6.21
C VAL A 271 26.53 34.09 5.33
N ILE A 272 25.29 33.98 5.79
CA ILE A 272 24.11 34.53 5.10
C ILE A 272 23.98 35.98 5.51
N MET A 273 24.13 36.89 4.55
CA MET A 273 23.90 38.34 4.71
C MET A 273 22.73 38.77 3.81
N PRO A 274 21.90 39.74 4.24
CA PRO A 274 20.86 40.28 3.38
C PRO A 274 21.41 40.71 2.02
N GLN A 275 20.78 40.28 0.93
CA GLN A 275 21.13 40.65 -0.45
C GLN A 275 20.07 41.58 -0.98
N TYR A 276 20.48 42.80 -1.38
CA TYR A 276 19.59 43.84 -1.91
C TYR A 276 19.52 43.80 -3.44
N GLU A 277 20.19 42.86 -4.07
CA GLU A 277 20.16 42.60 -5.50
C GLU A 277 20.00 41.10 -5.73
N ALA A 278 19.31 40.75 -6.81
CA ALA A 278 19.22 39.39 -7.25
C ALA A 278 20.59 38.89 -7.72
N PRO A 279 20.95 37.62 -7.49
CA PRO A 279 22.20 37.07 -8.02
C PRO A 279 22.32 37.27 -9.53
N GLU A 280 23.42 37.86 -9.97
CA GLU A 280 23.63 38.18 -11.38
C GLU A 280 23.62 36.94 -12.29
N GLY A 281 22.97 37.09 -13.45
CA GLY A 281 22.94 36.04 -14.47
C GLY A 281 21.89 34.96 -14.25
N PHE A 282 21.06 35.07 -13.22
CA PHE A 282 20.00 34.10 -12.91
C PHE A 282 18.62 34.70 -13.11
N SER A 283 17.77 33.97 -13.81
CA SER A 283 16.33 34.25 -13.81
C SER A 283 15.68 33.82 -12.47
N PRO A 284 14.51 34.37 -12.12
CA PRO A 284 13.76 33.94 -10.95
C PRO A 284 13.50 32.44 -10.95
N GLY A 285 13.10 31.85 -12.09
CA GLY A 285 12.89 30.42 -12.24
C GLY A 285 14.16 29.59 -12.09
N ALA A 286 15.32 30.13 -12.51
CA ALA A 286 16.60 29.49 -12.31
C ALA A 286 16.97 29.41 -10.82
N LEU A 287 16.76 30.50 -10.06
CA LEU A 287 17.01 30.50 -8.62
C LEU A 287 16.14 29.47 -7.90
N ARG A 288 14.84 29.40 -8.24
CA ARG A 288 13.96 28.37 -7.70
C ARG A 288 14.39 26.95 -8.05
N HIS A 289 14.81 26.72 -9.32
CA HIS A 289 15.29 25.43 -9.78
C HIS A 289 16.54 24.98 -9.01
N ILE A 290 17.45 25.89 -8.73
CA ILE A 290 18.66 25.63 -7.93
C ILE A 290 18.28 25.36 -6.47
N GLU A 291 17.46 26.22 -5.86
CA GLU A 291 17.04 26.07 -4.47
C GLU A 291 16.32 24.74 -4.20
N ARG A 292 15.39 24.36 -5.08
CA ARG A 292 14.61 23.13 -4.93
C ARG A 292 15.32 21.90 -5.48
N MET A 293 16.39 22.09 -6.25
CA MET A 293 17.04 21.01 -7.03
C MET A 293 16.02 20.21 -7.84
N LYS A 294 14.94 20.86 -8.22
CA LYS A 294 13.78 20.30 -8.92
C LYS A 294 13.03 21.40 -9.66
N TYR A 295 12.60 21.09 -10.89
CA TYR A 295 11.71 21.95 -11.65
C TYR A 295 10.25 21.78 -11.18
N ASP A 296 9.53 22.87 -11.05
CA ASP A 296 8.07 22.94 -10.90
C ASP A 296 7.49 24.09 -11.74
N ASP A 297 6.15 24.14 -11.88
CA ASP A 297 5.46 25.10 -12.73
C ASP A 297 5.64 26.56 -12.27
N ARG A 298 6.00 26.78 -10.99
CA ARG A 298 6.37 28.10 -10.48
C ARG A 298 7.68 28.63 -11.07
N CYS A 299 8.60 27.76 -11.50
CA CYS A 299 9.81 28.23 -12.23
C CYS A 299 9.39 28.95 -13.52
N PHE A 300 8.45 28.35 -14.27
CA PHE A 300 7.93 28.92 -15.48
C PHE A 300 7.11 30.21 -15.24
N ALA A 301 6.22 30.17 -14.24
CA ALA A 301 5.39 31.31 -13.87
C ALA A 301 6.24 32.51 -13.46
N ALA A 302 7.28 32.31 -12.66
CA ALA A 302 8.17 33.36 -12.20
C ALA A 302 8.93 34.04 -13.36
N ASP A 303 9.44 33.25 -14.32
CA ASP A 303 10.14 33.79 -15.49
C ASP A 303 9.18 34.49 -16.48
N VAL A 304 7.91 34.05 -16.59
CA VAL A 304 6.87 34.74 -17.33
C VAL A 304 6.55 36.10 -16.69
N VAL A 305 6.48 36.19 -15.36
CA VAL A 305 6.25 37.46 -14.64
C VAL A 305 7.47 38.38 -14.79
N ASP A 306 8.70 37.85 -14.78
CA ASP A 306 9.90 38.65 -14.99
C ASP A 306 9.95 39.26 -16.40
N LEU A 307 9.61 38.48 -17.44
CA LEU A 307 9.45 38.96 -18.79
C LEU A 307 8.38 40.08 -18.89
N ALA A 308 7.31 40.00 -18.09
CA ALA A 308 6.28 41.01 -18.04
C ALA A 308 6.78 42.28 -17.36
N VAL A 309 7.44 42.17 -16.21
CA VAL A 309 8.03 43.33 -15.50
C VAL A 309 9.08 44.04 -16.33
N ARG A 310 9.91 43.31 -17.10
CA ARG A 310 10.87 43.87 -18.08
C ARG A 310 10.19 44.45 -19.32
N GLY A 311 8.86 44.32 -19.41
CA GLY A 311 8.07 44.86 -20.53
C GLY A 311 8.21 44.09 -21.83
N ALA A 312 8.66 42.84 -21.82
CA ALA A 312 8.73 41.99 -23.01
C ALA A 312 7.37 41.38 -23.38
N LEU A 313 6.48 41.21 -22.41
CA LEU A 313 5.10 40.75 -22.58
C LEU A 313 4.16 41.46 -21.60
N THR A 314 2.86 41.32 -21.81
CA THR A 314 1.80 41.73 -20.86
C THR A 314 0.97 40.52 -20.50
N ILE A 315 0.50 40.50 -19.26
CA ILE A 315 -0.36 39.45 -18.71
C ILE A 315 -1.75 40.05 -18.52
N ARG A 316 -2.75 39.50 -19.20
CA ARG A 316 -4.15 39.83 -19.00
C ARG A 316 -4.86 38.68 -18.30
N GLN A 317 -5.60 39.00 -17.25
CA GLN A 317 -6.43 38.03 -16.53
C GLN A 317 -7.89 38.43 -16.68
N ASP A 318 -8.67 37.53 -17.32
CA ASP A 318 -10.12 37.61 -17.42
C ASP A 318 -10.69 36.39 -16.62
N ASP A 319 -11.25 36.66 -15.45
CA ASP A 319 -11.66 35.64 -14.45
C ASP A 319 -10.54 34.66 -14.10
N SER A 320 -10.68 33.41 -14.53
CA SER A 320 -9.68 32.34 -14.30
C SER A 320 -8.73 32.13 -15.49
N THR A 321 -8.90 32.88 -16.57
CA THR A 321 -8.14 32.69 -17.81
C THR A 321 -7.05 33.75 -17.94
N PHE A 322 -5.83 33.30 -18.22
CA PHE A 322 -4.69 34.18 -18.47
C PHE A 322 -4.38 34.25 -19.96
N THR A 323 -4.11 35.44 -20.44
CA THR A 323 -3.66 35.71 -21.80
C THR A 323 -2.30 36.40 -21.75
N LEU A 324 -1.32 35.81 -22.41
CA LEU A 324 0.03 36.36 -22.55
C LEU A 324 0.12 37.05 -23.90
N ARG A 325 0.47 38.32 -23.91
CA ARG A 325 0.56 39.11 -25.14
C ARG A 325 1.94 39.73 -25.29
N ARG A 326 2.52 39.64 -26.47
CA ARG A 326 3.81 40.25 -26.79
C ARG A 326 3.72 41.78 -26.70
N ALA A 327 4.64 42.43 -25.99
CA ALA A 327 4.73 43.87 -25.97
C ALA A 327 5.39 44.42 -27.26
N ALA A 328 4.99 45.61 -27.68
CA ALA A 328 5.52 46.23 -28.88
C ALA A 328 7.01 46.58 -28.79
N LYS A 329 7.50 46.91 -27.60
CA LYS A 329 8.91 47.22 -27.32
C LYS A 329 9.22 46.83 -25.87
N ALA A 330 10.23 45.97 -25.66
CA ALA A 330 10.72 45.66 -24.33
C ALA A 330 11.43 46.88 -23.70
N ARG A 331 11.24 47.10 -22.40
CA ARG A 331 11.95 48.12 -21.63
C ARG A 331 13.41 47.75 -21.45
N GLU A 332 13.65 46.46 -21.13
CA GLU A 332 14.97 45.88 -20.96
C GLU A 332 15.08 44.62 -21.81
N LEU A 333 16.27 44.34 -22.33
CA LEU A 333 16.54 43.08 -23.02
C LEU A 333 16.53 41.95 -22.00
N PRO A 334 15.66 40.93 -22.16
CA PRO A 334 15.63 39.79 -21.26
C PRO A 334 16.92 38.99 -21.40
N PRO A 335 17.37 38.31 -20.32
CA PRO A 335 18.45 37.33 -20.38
C PRO A 335 18.21 36.29 -21.47
N PRO A 336 19.26 35.68 -22.06
CA PRO A 336 19.11 34.75 -23.17
C PRO A 336 18.15 33.57 -22.89
N ALA A 337 18.09 33.10 -21.66
CA ALA A 337 17.18 32.02 -21.23
C ALA A 337 15.71 32.47 -21.31
N GLU A 338 15.41 33.69 -20.87
CA GLU A 338 14.07 34.25 -20.89
C GLU A 338 13.64 34.70 -22.29
N ALA A 339 14.59 35.18 -23.11
CA ALA A 339 14.32 35.46 -24.51
C ALA A 339 13.93 34.18 -25.27
N ALA A 340 14.58 33.08 -24.98
CA ALA A 340 14.20 31.74 -25.48
C ALA A 340 12.82 31.30 -24.97
N LEU A 341 12.48 31.59 -23.71
CA LEU A 341 11.15 31.31 -23.14
C LEU A 341 10.07 32.08 -23.89
N LEU A 342 10.25 33.40 -24.08
CA LEU A 342 9.32 34.23 -24.83
C LEU A 342 9.07 33.68 -26.24
N THR A 343 10.13 33.27 -26.92
CA THR A 343 10.07 32.70 -28.27
C THR A 343 9.34 31.32 -28.24
N ASN A 344 9.59 30.48 -27.23
CA ASN A 344 8.97 29.18 -27.12
C ASN A 344 7.47 29.25 -26.75
N VAL A 345 7.05 30.29 -25.99
CA VAL A 345 5.66 30.51 -25.58
C VAL A 345 4.84 31.12 -26.71
N LEU A 346 5.31 32.20 -27.30
CA LEU A 346 4.54 32.96 -28.28
C LEU A 346 4.88 32.57 -29.74
N GLY A 347 6.09 32.08 -30.02
CA GLY A 347 6.54 31.81 -31.38
C GLY A 347 6.42 33.06 -32.25
N SER A 348 5.68 32.99 -33.38
CA SER A 348 5.32 34.11 -34.24
C SER A 348 3.99 34.78 -33.85
N ARG A 349 3.29 34.28 -32.83
CA ARG A 349 2.00 34.81 -32.38
C ARG A 349 2.20 36.06 -31.53
N ASN A 350 1.21 36.98 -31.59
CA ASN A 350 1.18 38.16 -30.75
C ASN A 350 0.59 37.86 -29.35
N GLU A 351 -0.25 36.84 -29.26
CA GLU A 351 -0.89 36.45 -27.99
C GLU A 351 -1.10 34.95 -27.89
N LEU A 352 -1.14 34.44 -26.65
CA LEU A 352 -1.44 33.08 -26.29
C LEU A 352 -2.38 33.07 -25.09
N VAL A 353 -3.52 32.39 -25.21
CA VAL A 353 -4.46 32.19 -24.12
C VAL A 353 -4.10 30.88 -23.41
N LEU A 354 -3.90 30.93 -22.08
CA LEU A 354 -3.62 29.73 -21.26
C LEU A 354 -4.92 28.94 -21.04
N LYS A 355 -5.22 28.07 -21.99
CA LYS A 355 -6.37 27.16 -21.96
C LYS A 355 -5.98 25.76 -22.46
N GLN A 356 -6.76 24.78 -22.10
CA GLN A 356 -6.45 23.37 -22.39
C GLN A 356 -6.39 23.06 -23.90
N SER A 357 -7.09 23.85 -24.75
CA SER A 357 -6.97 23.70 -26.21
C SER A 357 -5.58 24.03 -26.78
N GLU A 358 -4.75 24.76 -26.03
CA GLU A 358 -3.37 25.12 -26.39
C GLU A 358 -2.32 24.22 -25.70
N HIS A 359 -2.75 23.06 -25.12
CA HIS A 359 -1.89 22.17 -24.32
C HIS A 359 -0.60 21.74 -25.01
N SER A 360 -0.65 21.55 -26.35
CA SER A 360 0.54 21.16 -27.13
C SER A 360 1.60 22.25 -27.16
N THR A 361 1.18 23.49 -27.36
CA THR A 361 2.07 24.68 -27.40
C THR A 361 2.65 24.94 -26.00
N ILE A 362 1.79 24.99 -24.99
CA ILE A 362 2.18 25.26 -23.59
C ILE A 362 3.05 24.14 -23.03
N GLY A 363 2.67 22.88 -23.27
CA GLY A 363 3.45 21.72 -22.86
C GLY A 363 4.82 21.64 -23.52
N ALA A 364 4.92 22.02 -24.82
CA ALA A 364 6.20 22.09 -25.50
C ALA A 364 7.08 23.23 -24.95
N ALA A 365 6.51 24.41 -24.69
CA ALA A 365 7.23 25.54 -24.08
C ALA A 365 7.76 25.17 -22.68
N LEU A 366 6.92 24.60 -21.86
CA LEU A 366 7.26 24.14 -20.50
C LEU A 366 8.37 23.06 -20.52
N SER A 367 8.26 22.08 -21.43
CA SER A 367 9.28 21.05 -21.61
C SER A 367 10.63 21.61 -22.05
N LYS A 368 10.65 22.56 -22.99
CA LYS A 368 11.87 23.25 -23.45
C LYS A 368 12.49 24.08 -22.34
N HIS A 369 11.69 24.84 -21.59
CA HIS A 369 12.15 25.66 -20.47
C HIS A 369 12.76 24.77 -19.36
N LYS A 370 12.08 23.67 -19.01
CA LYS A 370 12.61 22.66 -18.07
C LYS A 370 13.93 22.08 -18.55
N ALA A 371 14.03 21.72 -19.83
CA ALA A 371 15.25 21.16 -20.41
C ALA A 371 16.39 22.18 -20.38
N GLN A 372 16.08 23.45 -20.66
CA GLN A 372 17.07 24.54 -20.63
C GLN A 372 17.57 24.79 -19.21
N LEU A 373 16.70 25.00 -18.22
CA LEU A 373 17.11 25.20 -16.84
C LEU A 373 17.88 23.97 -16.29
N LYS A 374 17.48 22.77 -16.70
CA LYS A 374 18.24 21.56 -16.35
C LYS A 374 19.63 21.56 -16.95
N LYS A 375 19.79 21.96 -18.23
CA LYS A 375 21.07 22.02 -18.92
C LYS A 375 22.01 23.06 -18.29
N GLU A 376 21.48 24.20 -17.90
CA GLU A 376 22.25 25.31 -17.35
C GLU A 376 22.64 25.08 -15.88
N ASN A 377 21.75 24.49 -15.09
CA ASN A 377 21.90 24.42 -13.63
C ASN A 377 22.33 23.04 -13.12
N ALA A 378 21.82 21.94 -13.72
CA ALA A 378 22.16 20.61 -13.25
C ALA A 378 23.58 20.23 -13.65
N GLY A 379 24.32 19.66 -12.70
CA GLY A 379 25.74 19.34 -12.85
C GLY A 379 26.67 20.50 -12.49
N ARG A 380 26.24 21.75 -12.69
CA ARG A 380 27.02 22.93 -12.29
C ARG A 380 26.72 23.38 -10.87
N TYR A 381 25.46 23.54 -10.53
CA TYR A 381 25.03 24.06 -9.21
C TYR A 381 24.54 22.98 -8.27
N PHE A 382 24.01 21.87 -8.80
CA PHE A 382 23.56 20.73 -8.00
C PHE A 382 23.62 19.41 -8.79
N HIS A 383 23.72 18.32 -8.05
CA HIS A 383 23.60 16.96 -8.58
C HIS A 383 22.35 16.31 -8.01
N THR A 384 21.52 15.69 -8.85
CA THR A 384 20.36 14.93 -8.39
C THR A 384 20.72 13.52 -7.93
N ASN A 385 21.86 13.00 -8.42
CA ASN A 385 22.41 11.67 -8.12
C ASN A 385 21.38 10.51 -8.27
N SER A 386 20.31 10.73 -9.07
CA SER A 386 19.20 9.78 -9.23
C SER A 386 19.62 8.43 -9.84
N THR A 387 20.72 8.39 -10.62
CA THR A 387 21.27 7.16 -11.18
C THR A 387 21.80 6.21 -10.10
N LEU A 388 22.22 6.75 -8.95
CA LEU A 388 22.68 5.94 -7.81
C LEU A 388 21.54 5.20 -7.09
N LEU A 389 20.28 5.55 -7.39
CA LEU A 389 19.14 4.79 -6.90
C LEU A 389 18.98 3.44 -7.60
N ILE A 390 19.45 3.32 -8.86
CA ILE A 390 19.25 2.09 -9.64
C ILE A 390 19.82 0.85 -8.95
N PRO A 391 21.11 0.84 -8.52
CA PRO A 391 21.64 -0.32 -7.79
C PRO A 391 20.91 -0.60 -6.48
N GLY A 392 20.49 0.43 -5.75
CA GLY A 392 19.72 0.27 -4.51
C GLY A 392 18.35 -0.36 -4.74
N VAL A 393 17.64 0.05 -5.80
CA VAL A 393 16.36 -0.56 -6.20
C VAL A 393 16.59 -2.02 -6.63
N LEU A 394 17.66 -2.31 -7.39
CA LEU A 394 17.99 -3.69 -7.75
C LEU A 394 18.28 -4.57 -6.52
N LEU A 395 19.01 -4.04 -5.54
CA LEU A 395 19.22 -4.73 -4.26
C LEU A 395 17.91 -4.98 -3.52
N CYS A 396 16.97 -4.02 -3.53
CA CYS A 396 15.62 -4.21 -2.96
C CYS A 396 14.89 -5.36 -3.67
N VAL A 397 14.89 -5.38 -5.00
CA VAL A 397 14.24 -6.45 -5.78
C VAL A 397 14.85 -7.80 -5.45
N VAL A 398 16.18 -7.90 -5.41
CA VAL A 398 16.86 -9.15 -5.05
C VAL A 398 16.51 -9.58 -3.62
N ALA A 399 16.54 -8.66 -2.65
CA ALA A 399 16.20 -8.95 -1.27
C ALA A 399 14.74 -9.46 -1.13
N LEU A 400 13.80 -8.84 -1.84
CA LEU A 400 12.38 -9.25 -1.86
C LEU A 400 12.20 -10.64 -2.50
N LEU A 401 12.84 -10.88 -3.65
CA LEU A 401 12.76 -12.18 -4.33
C LEU A 401 13.35 -13.30 -3.47
N LEU A 402 14.53 -13.08 -2.87
CA LEU A 402 15.14 -14.06 -1.97
C LEU A 402 14.29 -14.28 -0.71
N GLY A 403 13.73 -13.22 -0.13
CA GLY A 403 12.84 -13.29 1.02
C GLY A 403 11.54 -14.05 0.71
N LEU A 404 10.94 -13.81 -0.45
CA LEU A 404 9.75 -14.56 -0.91
C LEU A 404 10.09 -16.03 -1.18
N PHE A 405 11.21 -16.29 -1.87
CA PHE A 405 11.63 -17.66 -2.19
C PHE A 405 11.92 -18.49 -0.92
N ALA A 406 12.55 -17.88 0.08
CA ALA A 406 12.85 -18.52 1.36
C ALA A 406 11.61 -18.87 2.21
N ARG A 407 10.43 -18.40 1.83
CA ARG A 407 9.15 -18.76 2.49
C ARG A 407 8.60 -20.11 2.01
N GLY A 408 9.24 -20.73 1.05
CA GLY A 408 8.76 -21.93 0.36
C GLY A 408 7.94 -21.56 -0.88
N GLY A 409 7.97 -22.44 -1.88
CA GLY A 409 7.14 -22.29 -3.09
C GLY A 409 5.66 -22.55 -2.73
N GLY A 410 4.77 -22.04 -3.57
CA GLY A 410 3.35 -22.30 -3.44
C GLY A 410 2.48 -21.11 -3.81
N PRO A 411 1.14 -21.28 -3.81
CA PRO A 411 0.20 -20.24 -4.23
C PRO A 411 0.32 -18.95 -3.41
N ALA A 412 0.59 -19.05 -2.10
CA ALA A 412 0.77 -17.89 -1.22
C ALA A 412 1.98 -17.04 -1.62
N THR A 413 3.10 -17.67 -1.96
CA THR A 413 4.34 -16.98 -2.38
C THR A 413 4.15 -16.32 -3.74
N ALA A 414 3.51 -17.02 -4.69
CA ALA A 414 3.18 -16.47 -6.01
C ALA A 414 2.21 -15.27 -5.88
N GLY A 415 1.16 -15.43 -5.06
CA GLY A 415 0.19 -14.36 -4.75
C GLY A 415 0.85 -13.14 -4.10
N ALA A 416 1.76 -13.35 -3.14
CA ALA A 416 2.51 -12.26 -2.51
C ALA A 416 3.42 -11.54 -3.51
N GLY A 417 4.09 -12.26 -4.41
CA GLY A 417 4.88 -11.67 -5.49
C GLY A 417 4.03 -10.82 -6.44
N PHE A 418 2.88 -11.33 -6.86
CA PHE A 418 1.91 -10.56 -7.63
C PHE A 418 1.46 -9.29 -6.90
N MET A 419 1.12 -9.39 -5.62
CA MET A 419 0.68 -8.26 -4.80
C MET A 419 1.74 -7.18 -4.67
N VAL A 420 3.03 -7.52 -4.57
CA VAL A 420 4.12 -6.53 -4.55
C VAL A 420 4.12 -5.70 -5.85
N VAL A 421 4.04 -6.37 -7.00
CA VAL A 421 4.01 -5.69 -8.31
C VAL A 421 2.75 -4.85 -8.47
N TRP A 422 1.59 -5.44 -8.16
CA TRP A 422 0.29 -4.78 -8.29
C TRP A 422 0.15 -3.56 -7.37
N LEU A 423 0.45 -3.71 -6.07
CA LEU A 423 0.43 -2.61 -5.11
C LEU A 423 1.40 -1.48 -5.52
N SER A 424 2.58 -1.81 -6.07
CA SER A 424 3.53 -0.78 -6.50
C SER A 424 2.94 0.15 -7.57
N GLY A 425 2.21 -0.38 -8.55
CA GLY A 425 1.52 0.42 -9.57
C GLY A 425 0.27 1.11 -9.04
N TRP A 426 -0.54 0.37 -8.26
CA TRP A 426 -1.79 0.86 -7.69
C TRP A 426 -1.57 2.01 -6.70
N THR A 427 -0.63 1.87 -5.75
CA THR A 427 -0.26 2.90 -4.77
C THR A 427 0.15 4.20 -5.46
N PHE A 428 0.89 4.13 -6.57
CA PHE A 428 1.25 5.33 -7.33
C PHE A 428 0.00 6.08 -7.83
N GLY A 429 -0.99 5.37 -8.36
CA GLY A 429 -2.27 5.94 -8.79
C GLY A 429 -3.06 6.55 -7.64
N VAL A 430 -3.16 5.83 -6.51
CA VAL A 430 -3.88 6.30 -5.30
C VAL A 430 -3.22 7.55 -4.71
N VAL A 431 -1.90 7.58 -4.59
CA VAL A 431 -1.16 8.76 -4.10
C VAL A 431 -1.37 9.97 -5.01
N ALA A 432 -1.35 9.79 -6.34
CA ALA A 432 -1.63 10.86 -7.29
C ALA A 432 -3.06 11.39 -7.16
N LEU A 433 -4.04 10.51 -7.01
CA LEU A 433 -5.45 10.85 -6.85
C LEU A 433 -5.72 11.58 -5.53
N VAL A 434 -5.23 11.05 -4.42
CA VAL A 434 -5.32 11.69 -3.09
C VAL A 434 -4.60 13.05 -3.10
N GLY A 435 -3.43 13.12 -3.73
CA GLY A 435 -2.70 14.38 -3.91
C GLY A 435 -3.51 15.43 -4.69
N SER A 436 -4.28 15.00 -5.70
CA SER A 436 -5.18 15.88 -6.46
C SER A 436 -6.36 16.36 -5.61
N ALA A 437 -6.96 15.45 -4.81
CA ALA A 437 -8.03 15.83 -3.87
C ALA A 437 -7.53 16.84 -2.83
N ILE A 438 -6.36 16.59 -2.22
CA ILE A 438 -5.75 17.52 -1.24
C ILE A 438 -5.47 18.89 -1.87
N LYS A 439 -4.97 18.94 -3.12
CA LYS A 439 -4.75 20.21 -3.83
C LYS A 439 -6.05 20.97 -4.05
N ALA A 440 -7.12 20.26 -4.45
CA ALA A 440 -8.44 20.86 -4.64
C ALA A 440 -8.99 21.49 -3.35
N TRP A 441 -8.76 20.87 -2.19
CA TRP A 441 -9.13 21.42 -0.88
C TRP A 441 -8.28 22.60 -0.43
N ARG A 442 -7.02 22.69 -0.87
CA ARG A 442 -6.10 23.78 -0.46
C ARG A 442 -6.31 25.10 -1.22
N GLN A 443 -7.01 25.07 -2.34
CA GLN A 443 -7.22 26.24 -3.19
C GLN A 443 -8.71 26.39 -3.59
N PRO A 444 -9.65 26.54 -2.63
CA PRO A 444 -11.05 26.71 -2.98
C PRO A 444 -11.30 28.16 -3.46
N ALA A 445 -11.65 28.28 -4.73
CA ALA A 445 -12.10 29.56 -5.31
C ALA A 445 -13.55 29.41 -5.78
N GLY A 446 -14.53 29.68 -4.88
CA GLY A 446 -15.95 29.65 -5.17
C GLY A 446 -16.64 28.27 -4.99
N VAL A 447 -17.97 28.25 -5.06
CA VAL A 447 -18.81 27.05 -4.79
C VAL A 447 -18.48 25.89 -5.72
N GLY A 448 -18.14 26.15 -6.99
CA GLY A 448 -17.76 25.12 -7.95
C GLY A 448 -16.46 24.38 -7.58
N ALA A 449 -15.50 25.07 -6.95
CA ALA A 449 -14.24 24.47 -6.50
C ALA A 449 -14.45 23.54 -5.31
N TYR A 450 -15.36 23.88 -4.37
CA TYR A 450 -15.76 22.98 -3.30
C TYR A 450 -16.47 21.73 -3.83
N ALA A 451 -17.35 21.89 -4.82
CA ALA A 451 -18.02 20.75 -5.47
C ALA A 451 -17.00 19.81 -6.16
N ALA A 452 -15.99 20.36 -6.84
CA ALA A 452 -14.91 19.58 -7.44
C ALA A 452 -14.05 18.86 -6.39
N ALA A 453 -13.72 19.52 -5.28
CA ALA A 453 -12.96 18.91 -4.18
C ALA A 453 -13.75 17.76 -3.52
N LEU A 454 -15.05 17.93 -3.28
CA LEU A 454 -15.94 16.89 -2.78
C LEU A 454 -16.04 15.72 -3.77
N PHE A 455 -16.21 15.99 -5.05
CA PHE A 455 -16.24 14.96 -6.09
C PHE A 455 -14.95 14.15 -6.13
N LEU A 456 -13.78 14.82 -6.14
CA LEU A 456 -12.49 14.14 -6.13
C LEU A 456 -12.28 13.31 -4.86
N THR A 457 -12.73 13.79 -3.70
CA THR A 457 -12.65 13.03 -2.45
C THR A 457 -13.54 11.80 -2.50
N PHE A 458 -14.80 11.95 -2.93
CA PHE A 458 -15.72 10.83 -3.07
C PHE A 458 -15.20 9.80 -4.10
N PHE A 459 -14.68 10.29 -5.22
CA PHE A 459 -14.07 9.44 -6.25
C PHE A 459 -12.82 8.73 -5.77
N ALA A 460 -11.97 9.36 -4.93
CA ALA A 460 -10.77 8.75 -4.38
C ALA A 460 -11.06 7.65 -3.33
N THR A 461 -12.18 7.78 -2.60
CA THR A 461 -12.51 6.89 -1.47
C THR A 461 -12.49 5.39 -1.81
N PRO A 462 -13.13 4.89 -2.88
CA PRO A 462 -13.09 3.46 -3.20
C PRO A 462 -11.68 2.97 -3.56
N PHE A 463 -10.84 3.80 -4.15
CA PHE A 463 -9.45 3.45 -4.47
C PHE A 463 -8.58 3.37 -3.21
N VAL A 464 -8.80 4.26 -2.24
CA VAL A 464 -8.13 4.21 -0.92
C VAL A 464 -8.58 2.97 -0.15
N LEU A 465 -9.88 2.64 -0.17
CA LEU A 465 -10.40 1.42 0.46
C LEU A 465 -9.82 0.17 -0.22
N GLY A 466 -9.73 0.16 -1.55
CA GLY A 466 -9.06 -0.90 -2.31
C GLY A 466 -7.58 -1.06 -1.96
N GLU A 467 -6.86 0.05 -1.75
CA GLU A 467 -5.47 0.04 -1.27
C GLU A 467 -5.36 -0.58 0.12
N LEU A 468 -6.21 -0.15 1.07
CA LEU A 468 -6.22 -0.69 2.42
C LEU A 468 -6.54 -2.18 2.43
N PHE A 469 -7.50 -2.62 1.61
CA PHE A 469 -7.82 -4.04 1.42
C PHE A 469 -6.63 -4.81 0.84
N GLY A 470 -5.99 -4.28 -0.21
CA GLY A 470 -4.81 -4.88 -0.83
C GLY A 470 -3.64 -5.02 0.14
N ILE A 471 -3.35 -3.98 0.93
CA ILE A 471 -2.34 -4.02 1.99
C ILE A 471 -2.73 -5.05 3.06
N GLY A 472 -4.00 -5.10 3.48
CA GLY A 472 -4.51 -6.09 4.43
C GLY A 472 -4.34 -7.52 3.92
N ALA A 473 -4.69 -7.79 2.66
CA ALA A 473 -4.50 -9.07 1.99
C ALA A 473 -3.00 -9.45 1.91
N PHE A 474 -2.14 -8.50 1.57
CA PHE A 474 -0.69 -8.71 1.54
C PHE A 474 -0.13 -9.06 2.92
N VAL A 475 -0.55 -8.33 3.97
CA VAL A 475 -0.18 -8.63 5.37
C VAL A 475 -0.68 -10.01 5.79
N TRP A 476 -1.91 -10.36 5.40
CA TRP A 476 -2.48 -11.67 5.69
C TRP A 476 -1.67 -12.80 5.04
N MET A 477 -1.28 -12.65 3.77
CA MET A 477 -0.49 -13.64 3.04
C MET A 477 0.95 -13.74 3.53
N THR A 478 1.60 -12.60 3.85
CA THR A 478 3.03 -12.55 4.13
C THR A 478 3.38 -12.42 5.61
N GLY A 479 2.44 -12.00 6.43
CA GLY A 479 2.67 -11.61 7.82
C GLY A 479 3.15 -10.17 7.97
N ALA A 480 2.86 -9.60 9.13
CA ALA A 480 3.19 -8.21 9.44
C ALA A 480 4.69 -7.93 9.34
N GLY A 481 5.54 -8.86 9.79
CA GLY A 481 7.00 -8.68 9.75
C GLY A 481 7.54 -8.48 8.34
N PHE A 482 7.11 -9.31 7.37
CA PHE A 482 7.53 -9.17 5.98
C PHE A 482 6.97 -7.92 5.32
N ALA A 483 5.70 -7.59 5.60
CA ALA A 483 5.08 -6.37 5.11
C ALA A 483 5.81 -5.11 5.62
N LEU A 484 6.25 -5.09 6.88
CA LEU A 484 7.07 -4.01 7.45
C LEU A 484 8.41 -3.88 6.74
N VAL A 485 9.07 -4.99 6.40
CA VAL A 485 10.32 -4.96 5.61
C VAL A 485 10.08 -4.31 4.25
N VAL A 486 9.00 -4.69 3.55
CA VAL A 486 8.64 -4.08 2.25
C VAL A 486 8.39 -2.58 2.39
N ALA A 487 7.60 -2.18 3.39
CA ALA A 487 7.32 -0.77 3.67
C ALA A 487 8.61 0.02 3.99
N ALA A 488 9.52 -0.57 4.78
CA ALA A 488 10.80 0.04 5.11
C ALA A 488 11.72 0.18 3.89
N LEU A 489 11.76 -0.81 2.99
CA LEU A 489 12.49 -0.72 1.72
C LEU A 489 11.96 0.42 0.84
N ILE A 490 10.63 0.55 0.72
CA ILE A 490 10.01 1.65 -0.02
C ILE A 490 10.36 2.99 0.62
N ALA A 491 10.17 3.14 1.93
CA ALA A 491 10.48 4.35 2.67
C ALA A 491 11.96 4.76 2.53
N THR A 492 12.88 3.78 2.58
CA THR A 492 14.31 3.99 2.37
C THR A 492 14.60 4.57 0.98
N ASN A 493 14.01 4.00 -0.08
CA ASN A 493 14.19 4.51 -1.45
C ASN A 493 13.64 5.94 -1.59
N VAL A 494 12.47 6.24 -1.04
CA VAL A 494 11.88 7.58 -1.07
C VAL A 494 12.72 8.58 -0.31
N ALA A 495 13.24 8.22 0.86
CA ALA A 495 14.11 9.09 1.67
C ALA A 495 15.42 9.41 0.93
N PHE A 496 16.10 8.39 0.43
CA PHE A 496 17.38 8.59 -0.27
C PHE A 496 17.22 9.23 -1.65
N PHE A 497 16.06 9.12 -2.32
CA PHE A 497 15.75 9.93 -3.50
C PHE A 497 15.82 11.44 -3.21
N GLN A 498 15.52 11.86 -1.98
CA GLN A 498 15.65 13.27 -1.57
C GLN A 498 17.05 13.57 -1.02
N TRP A 499 17.60 12.69 -0.19
CA TRP A 499 18.87 12.92 0.53
C TRP A 499 20.13 12.82 -0.35
N LEU A 500 20.06 12.11 -1.48
CA LEU A 500 21.19 12.03 -2.42
C LEU A 500 21.36 13.29 -3.27
N LYS A 501 20.37 14.20 -3.30
CA LYS A 501 20.53 15.49 -3.97
C LYS A 501 21.47 16.36 -3.14
N ALA A 502 22.45 16.92 -3.80
CA ALA A 502 23.40 17.81 -3.12
C ALA A 502 23.80 18.98 -4.01
N PRO A 503 23.95 20.20 -3.47
CA PRO A 503 24.53 21.31 -4.20
C PRO A 503 26.03 21.09 -4.41
N THR A 504 26.55 21.63 -5.47
CA THR A 504 28.00 21.76 -5.68
C THR A 504 28.56 22.90 -4.80
N VAL A 505 29.87 23.05 -4.75
CA VAL A 505 30.49 24.18 -4.05
C VAL A 505 30.03 25.53 -4.63
N GLU A 506 29.91 25.62 -6.00
CA GLU A 506 29.35 26.81 -6.65
C GLU A 506 27.87 26.98 -6.32
N GLY A 507 27.11 25.88 -6.37
CA GLY A 507 25.69 25.89 -5.99
C GLY A 507 25.46 26.30 -4.56
N ARG A 508 26.33 25.91 -3.62
CA ARG A 508 26.23 26.36 -2.22
C ARG A 508 26.36 27.89 -2.10
N LYS A 509 27.30 28.51 -2.83
CA LYS A 509 27.44 29.99 -2.85
C LYS A 509 26.17 30.67 -3.37
N VAL A 510 25.59 30.12 -4.45
CA VAL A 510 24.33 30.65 -4.99
C VAL A 510 23.18 30.45 -3.99
N LEU A 511 23.11 29.32 -3.30
CA LEU A 511 22.11 29.07 -2.25
C LEU A 511 22.25 30.04 -1.06
N ASP A 512 23.47 30.41 -0.70
CA ASP A 512 23.71 31.42 0.34
C ASP A 512 23.23 32.82 -0.11
N GLN A 513 23.45 33.18 -1.38
CA GLN A 513 22.90 34.42 -1.98
C GLN A 513 21.36 34.39 -2.04
N ILE A 514 20.77 33.25 -2.44
CA ILE A 514 19.31 33.07 -2.46
C ILE A 514 18.75 33.22 -1.02
N ALA A 515 19.42 32.64 -0.03
CA ALA A 515 19.01 32.77 1.38
C ALA A 515 19.11 34.23 1.85
N GLY A 516 20.14 34.97 1.43
CA GLY A 516 20.28 36.41 1.68
C GLY A 516 19.19 37.24 1.02
N LEU A 517 18.86 36.94 -0.25
CA LEU A 517 17.74 37.59 -0.97
C LEU A 517 16.39 37.26 -0.30
N ARG A 518 16.17 36.01 0.09
CA ARG A 518 14.96 35.64 0.83
C ARG A 518 14.87 36.37 2.18
N LEU A 519 15.99 36.54 2.87
CA LEU A 519 16.03 37.30 4.11
C LEU A 519 15.60 38.74 3.88
N TYR A 520 16.13 39.40 2.82
CA TYR A 520 15.71 40.75 2.42
C TYR A 520 14.23 40.84 2.08
N LEU A 521 13.70 39.90 1.29
CA LEU A 521 12.30 39.92 0.86
C LEU A 521 11.32 39.51 1.97
N GLY A 522 11.74 38.65 2.90
CA GLY A 522 10.88 37.98 3.88
C GLY A 522 10.85 38.59 5.27
N VAL A 523 11.84 39.39 5.66
CA VAL A 523 11.90 39.96 7.05
C VAL A 523 11.07 41.22 7.13
N ALA A 524 9.97 41.15 7.86
CA ALA A 524 9.06 42.28 8.13
C ALA A 524 9.54 43.15 9.30
N GLU A 525 10.53 42.71 10.10
CA GLU A 525 10.93 43.36 11.34
C GLU A 525 12.03 44.42 11.17
N ARG A 526 11.88 45.44 11.97
CA ARG A 526 12.58 46.69 11.99
C ARG A 526 13.92 46.58 12.72
N ASP A 527 14.95 46.16 12.02
CA ASP A 527 16.31 46.43 12.49
C ASP A 527 16.78 47.77 11.89
N ASP A 528 16.87 48.81 12.71
CA ASP A 528 17.19 50.20 12.27
C ASP A 528 18.59 50.32 11.64
N LEU A 529 19.50 49.40 11.90
CA LEU A 529 20.82 49.29 11.26
C LEU A 529 20.74 48.81 9.79
N ALA A 530 19.81 47.93 9.47
CA ALA A 530 19.60 47.42 8.09
C ALA A 530 18.92 48.49 7.21
N ARG A 531 18.22 49.46 7.77
CA ARG A 531 17.52 50.52 7.02
C ARG A 531 18.44 51.54 6.38
N GLN A 532 19.61 51.79 6.92
CA GLN A 532 20.55 52.80 6.41
C GLN A 532 21.22 52.36 5.09
N THR A 533 21.25 51.06 4.79
CA THR A 533 21.88 50.48 3.61
C THR A 533 20.92 49.87 2.63
N ALA A 534 19.62 49.71 2.98
CA ALA A 534 18.61 49.14 2.09
C ALA A 534 18.14 50.22 1.07
N PRO A 535 17.88 49.81 -0.21
CA PRO A 535 17.29 50.69 -1.20
C PRO A 535 15.93 51.24 -0.72
N PRO A 536 15.54 52.49 -1.13
CA PRO A 536 14.22 53.02 -0.83
C PRO A 536 13.14 52.12 -1.43
N MET A 537 12.08 51.87 -0.66
CA MET A 537 10.98 51.01 -1.08
C MET A 537 10.07 51.79 -2.06
N THR A 538 10.31 51.64 -3.35
CA THR A 538 9.53 52.28 -4.44
C THR A 538 8.66 51.26 -5.18
N ALA A 539 7.69 51.74 -5.97
CA ALA A 539 6.87 50.87 -6.81
C ALA A 539 7.71 50.09 -7.85
N ASP A 540 8.76 50.71 -8.39
CA ASP A 540 9.67 50.03 -9.32
C ASP A 540 10.49 48.94 -8.64
N GLU A 541 10.99 49.21 -7.41
CA GLU A 541 11.69 48.21 -6.62
C GLU A 541 10.78 47.03 -6.22
N PHE A 542 9.52 47.32 -5.86
CA PHE A 542 8.53 46.28 -5.59
C PHE A 542 8.33 45.37 -6.82
N GLN A 543 8.09 45.97 -7.99
CA GLN A 543 7.85 45.24 -9.25
C GLN A 543 9.09 44.43 -9.67
N LYS A 544 10.29 45.00 -9.58
CA LYS A 544 11.57 44.34 -9.89
C LYS A 544 11.76 43.05 -9.13
N PHE A 545 11.40 43.03 -7.81
CA PHE A 545 11.59 41.84 -6.98
C PHE A 545 10.39 40.90 -6.91
N LEU A 546 9.23 41.30 -7.42
CA LEU A 546 8.02 40.45 -7.40
C LEU A 546 8.23 39.07 -8.06
N PRO A 547 8.89 38.95 -9.24
CA PRO A 547 9.18 37.63 -9.84
C PRO A 547 10.06 36.74 -8.96
N TYR A 548 11.06 37.35 -8.30
CA TYR A 548 11.95 36.65 -7.37
C TYR A 548 11.22 36.22 -6.09
N ALA A 549 10.39 37.11 -5.53
CA ALA A 549 9.56 36.80 -4.39
C ALA A 549 8.62 35.63 -4.69
N LEU A 550 8.01 35.59 -5.88
CA LEU A 550 7.17 34.53 -6.38
C LEU A 550 7.97 33.22 -6.52
N ALA A 551 9.16 33.27 -7.11
CA ALA A 551 10.04 32.13 -7.25
C ALA A 551 10.41 31.52 -5.90
N LEU A 552 10.70 32.35 -4.91
CA LEU A 552 11.12 31.97 -3.57
C LEU A 552 9.95 31.68 -2.61
N GLY A 553 8.70 31.95 -2.99
CA GLY A 553 7.50 31.69 -2.17
C GLY A 553 7.34 32.67 -1.00
N VAL A 554 7.81 33.89 -1.16
CA VAL A 554 7.71 34.99 -0.18
C VAL A 554 6.96 36.22 -0.75
N GLU A 555 6.20 36.02 -1.83
CA GLU A 555 5.47 37.06 -2.56
C GLU A 555 4.49 37.83 -1.67
N LYS A 556 3.78 37.13 -0.81
CA LYS A 556 2.86 37.77 0.15
C LYS A 556 3.60 38.65 1.14
N THR A 557 4.65 38.10 1.76
CA THR A 557 5.44 38.82 2.76
C THR A 557 6.11 40.08 2.14
N TRP A 558 6.59 39.95 0.90
CA TRP A 558 7.16 41.07 0.15
C TRP A 558 6.14 42.18 -0.12
N ALA A 559 4.93 41.80 -0.52
CA ALA A 559 3.83 42.74 -0.76
C ALA A 559 3.34 43.42 0.52
N ASP A 560 3.19 42.65 1.62
CA ASP A 560 2.79 43.19 2.91
C ASP A 560 3.86 44.18 3.44
N ARG A 561 5.15 43.87 3.24
CA ARG A 561 6.26 44.75 3.60
C ARG A 561 6.25 46.06 2.79
N PHE A 562 6.00 45.97 1.46
CA PHE A 562 5.87 47.14 0.63
C PHE A 562 4.69 48.02 1.08
N ALA A 563 3.51 47.41 1.32
CA ALA A 563 2.34 48.13 1.81
C ALA A 563 2.55 48.78 3.17
N ALA A 564 3.30 48.16 4.06
CA ALA A 564 3.68 48.71 5.37
C ALA A 564 4.65 49.92 5.24
N ALA A 565 5.53 49.91 4.24
CA ALA A 565 6.51 50.95 4.02
C ALA A 565 5.92 52.22 3.35
N VAL A 566 5.06 52.05 2.33
CA VAL A 566 4.52 53.15 1.54
C VAL A 566 3.11 53.56 1.95
N GLY A 567 2.43 52.74 2.73
CA GLY A 567 1.04 52.87 3.13
C GLY A 567 0.07 52.20 2.16
N PRO A 568 -1.13 51.75 2.64
CA PRO A 568 -2.06 50.94 1.86
C PRO A 568 -2.59 51.64 0.62
N ALA A 569 -2.83 52.93 0.67
CA ALA A 569 -3.34 53.71 -0.48
C ALA A 569 -2.29 53.83 -1.59
N ALA A 570 -1.01 54.11 -1.25
CA ALA A 570 0.08 54.15 -2.21
C ALA A 570 0.40 52.78 -2.79
N ALA A 571 0.30 51.72 -1.98
CA ALA A 571 0.48 50.34 -2.42
C ALA A 571 -0.61 49.91 -3.44
N ALA A 572 -1.89 50.27 -3.18
CA ALA A 572 -2.99 50.05 -4.13
C ALA A 572 -2.82 50.84 -5.42
N ALA A 573 -2.38 52.11 -5.34
CA ALA A 573 -2.07 52.92 -6.52
C ALA A 573 -0.92 52.33 -7.34
N ALA A 574 0.15 51.84 -6.69
CA ALA A 574 1.26 51.17 -7.36
C ALA A 574 0.82 49.88 -8.07
N ALA A 575 -0.08 49.11 -7.45
CA ALA A 575 -0.68 47.93 -8.08
C ALA A 575 -1.52 48.29 -9.33
N GLY A 576 -2.33 49.34 -9.26
CA GLY A 576 -3.14 49.83 -10.39
C GLY A 576 -2.30 50.42 -11.51
N ALA A 577 -1.08 50.87 -11.24
CA ALA A 577 -0.16 51.46 -12.23
C ALA A 577 0.74 50.42 -12.95
N MET A 578 0.59 49.11 -12.66
CA MET A 578 1.38 48.07 -13.32
C MET A 578 1.01 47.93 -14.80
N ALA A 579 1.80 48.49 -15.68
CA ALA A 579 1.56 48.49 -17.12
C ALA A 579 1.60 47.09 -17.78
N TRP A 580 2.19 46.13 -17.12
CA TRP A 580 2.36 44.78 -17.62
C TRP A 580 1.23 43.83 -17.21
N TYR A 581 0.38 44.22 -16.25
CA TYR A 581 -0.72 43.40 -15.79
C TYR A 581 -2.07 44.11 -16.03
N HIS A 582 -3.02 43.40 -16.63
CA HIS A 582 -4.37 43.85 -16.91
C HIS A 582 -5.36 42.82 -16.38
N GLY A 583 -6.03 43.08 -15.27
CA GLY A 583 -7.02 42.19 -14.63
C GLY A 583 -8.07 42.97 -13.87
N ASN A 584 -9.03 42.28 -13.23
CA ASN A 584 -10.10 42.90 -12.47
C ASN A 584 -9.55 43.73 -11.30
N ALA A 585 -9.91 45.02 -11.28
CA ALA A 585 -9.45 45.99 -10.27
C ALA A 585 -9.81 45.63 -8.82
N GLY A 586 -10.77 44.74 -8.57
CA GLY A 586 -11.20 44.33 -7.24
C GLY A 586 -10.15 43.53 -6.47
N GLY A 587 -9.21 42.84 -7.14
CA GLY A 587 -8.11 42.11 -6.51
C GLY A 587 -6.91 42.97 -6.13
N LEU A 588 -6.80 44.17 -6.68
CA LEU A 588 -5.67 45.07 -6.46
C LEU A 588 -5.75 45.88 -5.16
N SER A 589 -6.89 45.84 -4.46
CA SER A 589 -7.08 46.51 -3.16
C SER A 589 -6.23 45.94 -2.04
N ASN A 590 -5.80 44.66 -2.17
CA ASN A 590 -4.86 44.00 -1.25
C ASN A 590 -3.70 43.41 -2.03
N LEU A 591 -2.57 44.08 -2.02
CA LEU A 591 -1.39 43.69 -2.79
C LEU A 591 -0.81 42.33 -2.35
N GLY A 592 -0.96 41.95 -1.08
CA GLY A 592 -0.50 40.66 -0.54
C GLY A 592 -1.30 39.50 -1.11
N SER A 593 -2.65 39.60 -1.14
CA SER A 593 -3.51 38.60 -1.77
C SER A 593 -3.29 38.54 -3.27
N PHE A 594 -3.22 39.69 -3.94
CA PHE A 594 -2.92 39.75 -5.37
C PHE A 594 -1.62 39.04 -5.75
N SER A 595 -0.54 39.30 -5.01
CA SER A 595 0.77 38.68 -5.31
C SER A 595 0.75 37.17 -5.12
N SER A 596 0.08 36.70 -4.05
CA SER A 596 -0.11 35.26 -3.79
C SER A 596 -1.02 34.58 -4.82
N ASP A 597 -2.12 35.23 -5.16
CA ASP A 597 -3.10 34.73 -6.14
C ASP A 597 -2.52 34.70 -7.56
N LEU A 598 -1.77 35.73 -7.96
CA LEU A 598 -1.06 35.74 -9.24
C LEU A 598 -0.11 34.53 -9.35
N GLY A 599 0.71 34.28 -8.32
CA GLY A 599 1.66 33.18 -8.33
C GLY A 599 1.01 31.81 -8.39
N SER A 600 -0.03 31.60 -7.59
CA SER A 600 -0.73 30.30 -7.51
C SER A 600 -1.64 30.08 -8.73
N SER A 601 -2.40 31.09 -9.14
CA SER A 601 -3.36 30.99 -10.25
C SER A 601 -2.66 30.90 -11.61
N LEU A 602 -1.60 31.66 -11.84
CA LEU A 602 -0.82 31.56 -13.06
C LEU A 602 -0.11 30.21 -13.17
N SER A 603 0.51 29.74 -12.09
CA SER A 603 1.13 28.41 -12.03
C SER A 603 0.10 27.29 -12.24
N GLY A 604 -1.09 27.42 -11.64
CA GLY A 604 -2.22 26.51 -11.83
C GLY A 604 -2.75 26.49 -13.26
N ALA A 605 -2.89 27.68 -13.88
CA ALA A 605 -3.32 27.82 -15.25
C ALA A 605 -2.29 27.22 -16.24
N ILE A 606 -1.01 27.39 -16.00
CA ILE A 606 0.08 26.76 -16.77
C ILE A 606 -0.01 25.24 -16.66
N SER A 607 -0.15 24.72 -15.45
CA SER A 607 -0.25 23.28 -15.20
C SER A 607 -1.48 22.65 -15.89
N SER A 608 -2.67 23.23 -15.71
CA SER A 608 -3.91 22.73 -16.32
C SER A 608 -3.91 22.85 -17.85
N SER A 609 -3.36 23.94 -18.37
CA SER A 609 -3.30 24.21 -19.81
C SER A 609 -2.24 23.38 -20.54
N SER A 610 -1.25 22.81 -19.83
CA SER A 610 -0.22 21.94 -20.42
C SER A 610 -0.64 20.48 -20.52
N THR A 611 -1.80 20.11 -19.95
CA THR A 611 -2.30 18.73 -19.88
C THR A 611 -3.31 18.46 -20.99
N ALA A 612 -3.13 17.37 -21.75
CA ALA A 612 -4.04 16.99 -22.82
C ALA A 612 -5.43 16.63 -22.29
N PRO A 613 -6.53 16.96 -23.00
CA PRO A 613 -7.88 16.53 -22.63
C PRO A 613 -7.98 15.00 -22.57
N GLY A 614 -8.57 14.44 -21.48
CA GLY A 614 -8.81 13.01 -21.32
C GLY A 614 -7.66 12.18 -20.76
N SER A 615 -6.50 12.77 -20.47
CA SER A 615 -5.34 12.05 -19.93
C SER A 615 -5.46 11.64 -18.44
N SER A 616 -6.55 12.02 -17.78
CA SER A 616 -6.82 11.71 -16.36
C SER A 616 -7.92 10.68 -16.11
N SER A 617 -8.51 10.10 -17.16
CA SER A 617 -9.60 9.13 -17.04
C SER A 617 -9.31 7.87 -17.84
N GLY A 618 -8.85 6.80 -17.19
CA GLY A 618 -8.80 5.51 -17.86
C GLY A 618 -8.03 4.46 -17.14
N SER A 619 -8.69 3.67 -16.30
CA SER A 619 -8.59 2.22 -16.37
C SER A 619 -9.64 1.60 -15.45
N SER A 620 -10.59 0.94 -16.08
CA SER A 620 -11.61 0.10 -15.49
C SER A 620 -11.06 -1.30 -15.22
N GLY A 621 -11.55 -1.98 -14.18
CA GLY A 621 -11.28 -3.39 -13.95
C GLY A 621 -11.82 -3.88 -12.62
N GLY A 622 -12.83 -4.67 -12.70
CA GLY A 622 -13.75 -5.25 -11.80
C GLY A 622 -13.19 -6.09 -10.65
N GLY A 623 -14.01 -6.22 -9.63
CA GLY A 623 -13.71 -6.84 -8.38
C GLY A 623 -14.07 -8.31 -8.30
N SER A 624 -13.68 -8.93 -7.19
CA SER A 624 -14.57 -9.80 -6.41
C SER A 624 -13.90 -10.22 -5.09
N SER A 625 -14.78 -10.53 -4.18
CA SER A 625 -14.71 -10.67 -2.73
C SER A 625 -14.26 -12.03 -2.22
N GLY A 626 -13.88 -12.07 -0.93
CA GLY A 626 -14.07 -13.13 0.07
C GLY A 626 -12.80 -13.67 0.63
N GLY A 627 -12.61 -13.69 1.88
CA GLY A 627 -13.03 -14.09 3.12
C GLY A 627 -12.03 -14.95 3.85
N GLY A 628 -11.85 -14.75 5.05
CA GLY A 628 -11.34 -15.18 6.30
C GLY A 628 -10.71 -16.57 6.43
N GLY A 629 -9.62 -16.62 7.24
CA GLY A 629 -8.94 -17.82 7.63
C GLY A 629 -9.69 -18.57 8.74
N GLY A 630 -9.42 -19.85 8.83
CA GLY A 630 -9.89 -20.68 9.90
C GLY A 630 -9.57 -22.12 9.65
N GLY A 631 -9.50 -22.88 10.73
CA GLY A 631 -9.10 -24.25 10.80
C GLY A 631 -9.59 -25.14 9.68
N GLY A 632 -8.79 -26.14 9.40
CA GLY A 632 -8.99 -27.08 8.31
C GLY A 632 -10.38 -27.65 8.30
N GLY A 633 -10.90 -27.79 7.14
CA GLY A 633 -12.16 -28.40 6.83
C GLY A 633 -11.98 -29.39 5.69
N GLY A 634 -13.07 -29.72 5.07
CA GLY A 634 -13.07 -30.59 3.91
C GLY A 634 -14.40 -30.47 3.17
N GLY A 635 -14.46 -31.07 2.01
CA GLY A 635 -15.63 -31.08 1.17
C GLY A 635 -15.60 -32.24 0.19
N GLY A 636 -16.60 -32.32 -0.67
CA GLY A 636 -16.62 -33.23 -1.79
C GLY A 636 -15.98 -32.65 -3.03
N TRP A 637 -15.49 -33.46 -3.91
CA TRP A 637 -14.92 -33.08 -5.19
C TRP A 637 -15.22 -34.06 -6.31
#